data_8b9ec1890b05d08934a500176fa1d930
#
_entry.id   8b9ec1890b05d08934a500176fa1d930
#
_cell.length_a   1.000
_cell.length_b   1.000
_cell.length_c   1.000
_cell.angle_alpha   90.00
_cell.angle_beta   90.00
_cell.angle_gamma   90.00
#
_symmetry.space_group_name_H-M   'P 1'
#
loop_
_entity.id
_entity.type
_entity.pdbx_description
1 polymer ?
#
loop_
_entity_poly.entity_id
_entity_poly.type
_entity_poly.pdbx_seq_one_letter_code
_entity_poly.pdbx_strand_id
1 'polypeptide(L)'
;MIRKVVKYIPVLLALNITFDVFAASTAPAPSYPTEAMANDATLKQIGAYAAWSRGYTGKGVRIGFVDTGADLTHPDLINVIAAKSPYYSTMVDVDRGHGTGMLSLALAAKNNQGIIGVAYEANGLIYAGGISGFLLNSDINNGIKWLADNKADIINLSLGARQTTSNFDLYYKNIGDGIYVRNKGVTDPYSSTSQLASLQYATSRGSIVVMSAGNDSNPTPTSPAVLAVRTDAAGNLLLGGRAIIVGAVDKNNVIANYSNRAGHICQNVTASGCADVVQVKDYFLVAPGGLVYEANANYTSASNMSKNPIAQELGSSVSSAIVSGGISLIRQAWPALKPEQIVQILLKSATDLGPKGVDSTYGNGLINLDAATRPIGALQLAKIAGVSNTQLVPSSVALSSSGMVGGVVNKLSFTGSQVMKSAQVVDSLGRNFSVDMTAGMSNSLLNYVPLTSYSGLSTTTIQPVDISIGNFSGVAYSSHNLLGTRVGHQLGDFYWGVEVGEANERSSILGTKGFGALGVGDSNTRWYGVHLSQNISENVNLYSNWMRGVTRANADPSSLITEISQVQTQTWTIGVTKNKLIDSQDSLSFQVTQLPRITQGYATVTGVTGYQYSNVTEEGASATANVTSEKVNLVNDYRQYAGTVSYARKLDSKTRLKINYLMQADNAGTVPRHSLGFQVLRAF
;
A
#
# COMPACT_ATOMS: atom_id res chain seq x y z
N MET A 1 -48.79 1.40 -26.18
CA MET A 1 -48.27 1.25 -24.82
C MET A 1 -46.85 0.60 -24.77
N ILE A 2 -46.12 0.54 -25.90
CA ILE A 2 -44.79 -0.12 -26.04
C ILE A 2 -43.66 0.90 -26.33
N ARG A 3 -43.96 2.22 -26.37
CA ARG A 3 -42.95 3.27 -26.68
C ARG A 3 -42.35 4.00 -25.46
N LYS A 4 -42.58 3.56 -24.21
CA LYS A 4 -42.10 4.22 -22.98
C LYS A 4 -41.11 3.40 -22.13
N VAL A 5 -40.66 2.24 -22.57
CA VAL A 5 -39.76 1.34 -21.79
C VAL A 5 -38.31 1.33 -22.29
N VAL A 6 -37.96 2.06 -23.36
CA VAL A 6 -36.62 2.02 -23.96
C VAL A 6 -35.79 3.30 -23.64
N LYS A 7 -36.06 3.99 -22.52
CA LYS A 7 -35.35 5.21 -22.17
C LYS A 7 -34.48 5.15 -20.89
N TYR A 8 -34.32 3.98 -20.29
CA TYR A 8 -33.47 3.84 -19.10
C TYR A 8 -32.56 2.62 -19.19
N ILE A 9 -31.51 2.71 -19.95
CA ILE A 9 -30.21 2.06 -19.78
C ILE A 9 -29.31 2.79 -20.79
N PRO A 10 -28.35 3.62 -20.37
CA PRO A 10 -27.12 3.16 -19.79
C PRO A 10 -26.70 4.06 -18.60
N VAL A 11 -26.79 3.56 -17.40
CA VAL A 11 -25.89 3.99 -16.35
C VAL A 11 -24.78 2.96 -16.36
N LEU A 12 -23.67 3.32 -16.99
CA LEU A 12 -22.39 2.73 -16.67
C LEU A 12 -22.21 2.87 -15.15
N LEU A 13 -22.42 1.79 -14.41
CA LEU A 13 -21.79 1.64 -13.12
C LEU A 13 -20.29 1.54 -13.39
N ALA A 14 -19.61 2.67 -13.29
CA ALA A 14 -18.21 2.67 -12.89
C ALA A 14 -18.22 2.09 -11.47
N LEU A 15 -18.07 0.77 -11.34
CA LEU A 15 -17.70 0.15 -10.08
C LEU A 15 -16.32 0.71 -9.73
N ASN A 16 -16.29 1.71 -8.86
CA ASN A 16 -15.13 1.99 -8.05
C ASN A 16 -14.93 0.75 -7.17
N ILE A 17 -14.21 -0.23 -7.67
CA ILE A 17 -13.65 -1.30 -6.86
C ILE A 17 -12.54 -0.62 -6.07
N THR A 18 -12.89 -0.02 -4.94
CA THR A 18 -11.93 0.23 -3.88
C THR A 18 -11.52 -1.15 -3.40
N PHE A 19 -10.36 -1.59 -3.85
CA PHE A 19 -9.70 -2.70 -3.19
C PHE A 19 -9.37 -2.22 -1.79
N ASP A 20 -10.06 -2.72 -0.78
CA ASP A 20 -9.51 -2.80 0.56
C ASP A 20 -8.30 -3.72 0.50
N VAL A 21 -7.17 -3.19 0.03
CA VAL A 21 -5.86 -3.86 -0.04
C VAL A 21 -5.33 -4.17 1.36
N PHE A 22 -6.01 -3.67 2.35
CA PHE A 22 -5.77 -3.93 3.76
C PHE A 22 -6.92 -4.80 4.30
N ALA A 23 -6.89 -6.09 4.03
CA ALA A 23 -7.34 -7.01 5.04
C ALA A 23 -6.41 -6.73 6.24
N ALA A 24 -6.85 -5.86 7.13
CA ALA A 24 -6.26 -5.74 8.43
C ALA A 24 -6.15 -7.18 8.94
N SER A 25 -4.92 -7.62 9.18
CA SER A 25 -4.72 -8.78 10.01
C SER A 25 -5.67 -8.60 11.20
N THR A 26 -6.61 -9.50 11.38
CA THR A 26 -7.45 -9.58 12.57
C THR A 26 -6.63 -10.13 13.75
N ALA A 27 -5.34 -9.80 13.79
CA ALA A 27 -4.58 -9.98 15.00
C ALA A 27 -5.30 -9.18 16.10
N PRO A 28 -5.60 -9.78 17.26
CA PRO A 28 -6.21 -9.06 18.35
C PRO A 28 -5.40 -7.80 18.60
N ALA A 29 -6.09 -6.66 18.81
CA ALA A 29 -5.42 -5.40 19.14
C ALA A 29 -4.39 -5.70 20.23
N PRO A 30 -3.10 -5.32 20.05
CA PRO A 30 -2.10 -5.64 21.04
C PRO A 30 -2.56 -5.08 22.38
N SER A 31 -2.57 -5.94 23.42
CA SER A 31 -2.83 -5.47 24.78
C SER A 31 -1.61 -4.67 25.23
N TYR A 32 -1.74 -3.36 25.34
CA TYR A 32 -0.66 -2.49 25.79
C TYR A 32 -0.56 -2.53 27.32
N PRO A 33 0.65 -2.56 27.86
CA PRO A 33 0.86 -2.60 29.30
C PRO A 33 0.39 -1.33 30.00
N THR A 34 0.23 -1.39 31.31
CA THR A 34 -0.24 -0.28 32.14
C THR A 34 0.64 0.98 32.06
N GLU A 35 1.93 0.82 31.75
CA GLU A 35 2.87 1.94 31.55
C GLU A 35 2.46 2.86 30.39
N ALA A 36 1.86 2.33 29.29
CA ALA A 36 1.37 3.16 28.19
C ALA A 36 0.15 4.02 28.55
N MET A 37 -0.54 3.71 29.65
CA MET A 37 -1.74 4.47 30.04
C MET A 37 -1.43 5.92 30.39
N ALA A 38 -0.23 6.22 30.90
CA ALA A 38 0.15 7.59 31.25
C ALA A 38 0.17 8.52 30.03
N ASN A 39 0.73 8.08 28.91
CA ASN A 39 0.80 8.85 27.67
C ASN A 39 -0.06 8.29 26.51
N ASP A 40 -1.07 7.46 26.84
CA ASP A 40 -1.99 6.83 25.88
C ASP A 40 -2.67 7.82 24.92
N ALA A 41 -3.14 8.95 25.46
CA ALA A 41 -3.77 9.99 24.65
C ALA A 41 -2.81 10.56 23.59
N THR A 42 -1.56 10.79 23.95
CA THR A 42 -0.49 11.28 23.05
C THR A 42 -0.19 10.23 21.97
N LEU A 43 -0.01 8.97 22.35
CA LEU A 43 0.30 7.87 21.44
C LEU A 43 -0.85 7.61 20.44
N LYS A 44 -2.10 7.72 20.89
CA LYS A 44 -3.29 7.64 20.01
C LYS A 44 -3.37 8.81 19.06
N GLN A 45 -3.13 10.03 19.55
CA GLN A 45 -3.22 11.26 18.75
C GLN A 45 -2.28 11.24 17.55
N ILE A 46 -1.10 10.62 17.67
CA ILE A 46 -0.11 10.50 16.60
C ILE A 46 -0.21 9.19 15.80
N GLY A 47 -1.09 8.26 16.16
CA GLY A 47 -1.24 6.96 15.50
C GLY A 47 -0.10 5.97 15.77
N ALA A 48 0.61 6.07 16.90
CA ALA A 48 1.76 5.21 17.24
C ALA A 48 1.39 3.72 17.31
N TYR A 49 0.24 3.40 17.90
CA TYR A 49 -0.24 2.02 18.03
C TYR A 49 -0.41 1.31 16.68
N ALA A 50 -0.84 2.04 15.65
CA ALA A 50 -0.98 1.49 14.31
C ALA A 50 0.38 1.16 13.68
N ALA A 51 1.40 1.99 13.90
CA ALA A 51 2.76 1.72 13.47
C ALA A 51 3.35 0.51 14.22
N TRP A 52 3.14 0.42 15.54
CA TRP A 52 3.58 -0.71 16.37
C TRP A 52 2.91 -2.03 15.98
N SER A 53 1.62 -2.01 15.63
CA SER A 53 0.91 -3.22 15.15
C SER A 53 1.50 -3.76 13.85
N ARG A 54 2.21 -2.93 13.08
CA ARG A 54 2.97 -3.32 11.87
C ARG A 54 4.40 -3.75 12.19
N GLY A 55 4.81 -3.79 13.47
CA GLY A 55 6.15 -4.20 13.92
C GLY A 55 7.20 -3.08 13.92
N TYR A 56 6.80 -1.81 13.78
CA TYR A 56 7.72 -0.68 13.77
C TYR A 56 7.83 -0.06 15.16
N THR A 57 8.97 -0.26 15.81
CA THR A 57 9.23 0.10 17.22
C THR A 57 10.46 0.99 17.41
N GLY A 58 11.14 1.34 16.30
CA GLY A 58 12.40 2.07 16.30
C GLY A 58 13.66 1.20 16.43
N LYS A 59 13.51 -0.13 16.43
CA LYS A 59 14.60 -1.07 16.66
C LYS A 59 15.78 -0.86 15.71
N GLY A 60 16.99 -0.72 16.32
CA GLY A 60 18.24 -0.55 15.58
C GLY A 60 18.54 0.87 15.12
N VAL A 61 17.62 1.83 15.33
CA VAL A 61 17.81 3.25 15.00
C VAL A 61 18.42 4.00 16.18
N ARG A 62 19.32 4.95 15.92
CA ARG A 62 19.97 5.79 16.94
C ARG A 62 19.36 7.19 16.95
N ILE A 63 18.82 7.59 18.09
CA ILE A 63 18.30 8.94 18.30
C ILE A 63 19.24 9.67 19.24
N GLY A 64 19.86 10.74 18.77
CA GLY A 64 20.76 11.59 19.53
C GLY A 64 20.06 12.84 20.05
N PHE A 65 20.39 13.26 21.26
CA PHE A 65 19.88 14.47 21.88
C PHE A 65 21.02 15.40 22.27
N VAL A 66 20.90 16.68 21.97
CA VAL A 66 21.68 17.75 22.59
C VAL A 66 20.76 18.46 23.56
N ASP A 67 20.97 18.25 24.86
CA ASP A 67 20.04 18.71 25.88
C ASP A 67 20.74 19.01 27.22
N THR A 68 19.99 19.27 28.27
CA THR A 68 20.47 19.65 29.60
C THR A 68 21.16 18.51 30.33
N GLY A 69 20.87 17.26 29.99
CA GLY A 69 21.41 16.07 30.63
C GLY A 69 20.45 14.91 30.60
N ALA A 70 20.70 13.90 31.44
CA ALA A 70 19.80 12.78 31.64
C ALA A 70 20.01 12.10 32.98
N ASP A 71 18.93 11.64 33.62
CA ASP A 71 18.97 10.68 34.72
C ASP A 71 19.04 9.25 34.14
N LEU A 72 20.23 8.76 33.87
CA LEU A 72 20.45 7.41 33.30
C LEU A 72 20.16 6.29 34.32
N THR A 73 19.79 6.60 35.55
CA THR A 73 19.34 5.62 36.55
C THR A 73 17.83 5.37 36.45
N HIS A 74 17.11 6.20 35.66
CA HIS A 74 15.69 6.00 35.43
C HIS A 74 15.41 4.73 34.64
N PRO A 75 14.50 3.84 35.07
CA PRO A 75 14.25 2.56 34.43
C PRO A 75 13.79 2.68 32.96
N ASP A 76 13.13 3.78 32.60
CA ASP A 76 12.68 4.03 31.22
C ASP A 76 13.82 4.32 30.24
N LEU A 77 15.02 4.70 30.74
CA LEU A 77 16.15 5.12 29.92
C LEU A 77 17.22 4.05 29.71
N ILE A 78 16.90 2.78 29.94
CA ILE A 78 17.83 1.64 29.73
C ILE A 78 18.32 1.50 28.29
N ASN A 79 17.60 2.12 27.31
CA ASN A 79 17.97 2.14 25.89
C ASN A 79 19.02 3.20 25.54
N VAL A 80 19.48 4.03 26.48
CA VAL A 80 20.52 5.01 26.24
C VAL A 80 21.88 4.32 26.26
N ILE A 81 22.54 4.26 25.10
CA ILE A 81 23.76 3.47 24.87
C ILE A 81 25.05 4.31 24.89
N ALA A 82 24.94 5.62 24.75
CA ALA A 82 26.08 6.52 24.81
C ALA A 82 25.70 7.89 25.40
N ALA A 83 26.56 8.42 26.23
CA ALA A 83 26.36 9.68 26.90
C ALA A 83 27.68 10.46 27.05
N LYS A 84 27.62 11.78 26.89
CA LYS A 84 28.78 12.67 27.06
C LYS A 84 28.34 13.98 27.71
N SER A 85 29.11 14.45 28.68
CA SER A 85 29.02 15.80 29.21
C SER A 85 30.40 16.48 29.18
N PRO A 86 30.48 17.75 28.75
CA PRO A 86 31.72 18.51 28.83
C PRO A 86 31.99 19.03 30.25
N TYR A 87 30.98 19.02 31.15
CA TYR A 87 31.06 19.67 32.43
C TYR A 87 31.07 18.73 33.63
N TYR A 88 30.48 17.53 33.49
CA TYR A 88 30.28 16.59 34.59
C TYR A 88 30.93 15.23 34.26
N SER A 89 31.60 14.66 35.26
CA SER A 89 32.18 13.32 35.16
C SER A 89 31.15 12.21 35.20
N THR A 90 30.00 12.47 35.81
CA THR A 90 28.81 11.62 35.83
C THR A 90 27.67 12.32 35.13
N MET A 91 26.84 11.56 34.39
CA MET A 91 25.69 12.15 33.72
C MET A 91 24.67 12.64 34.77
N VAL A 92 24.28 13.90 34.64
CA VAL A 92 23.25 14.56 35.45
C VAL A 92 22.33 15.35 34.54
N ASP A 93 21.11 15.58 34.98
CA ASP A 93 20.18 16.49 34.31
C ASP A 93 20.07 17.78 35.11
N VAL A 94 20.53 18.88 34.54
CA VAL A 94 20.72 20.16 35.28
C VAL A 94 19.53 21.11 35.19
N ASP A 95 18.50 20.80 34.40
CA ASP A 95 17.31 21.63 34.23
C ASP A 95 16.03 20.83 34.44
N ARG A 96 15.71 20.59 35.72
CA ARG A 96 14.46 19.98 36.19
C ARG A 96 14.10 18.66 35.50
N GLY A 97 15.05 18.03 34.83
CA GLY A 97 14.82 16.79 34.13
C GLY A 97 14.42 16.92 32.64
N HIS A 98 14.60 18.10 32.06
CA HIS A 98 14.17 18.34 30.68
C HIS A 98 14.75 17.32 29.68
N GLY A 99 16.07 17.07 29.68
CA GLY A 99 16.65 16.09 28.79
C GLY A 99 16.20 14.65 29.08
N THR A 100 15.97 14.31 30.35
CA THR A 100 15.40 13.02 30.76
C THR A 100 14.00 12.83 30.17
N GLY A 101 13.14 13.85 30.28
CA GLY A 101 11.81 13.85 29.69
C GLY A 101 11.83 13.69 28.18
N MET A 102 12.65 14.48 27.48
CA MET A 102 12.75 14.42 26.01
C MET A 102 13.21 13.04 25.52
N LEU A 103 14.24 12.46 26.15
CA LEU A 103 14.66 11.09 25.87
C LEU A 103 13.49 10.10 26.05
N SER A 104 12.78 10.20 27.17
CA SER A 104 11.70 9.26 27.50
C SER A 104 10.55 9.33 26.50
N LEU A 105 10.12 10.51 26.08
CA LEU A 105 9.06 10.70 25.09
C LEU A 105 9.39 10.01 23.77
N ALA A 106 10.65 10.09 23.36
CA ALA A 106 11.09 9.46 22.12
C ALA A 106 11.31 7.95 22.26
N LEU A 107 11.95 7.47 23.35
CA LEU A 107 12.52 6.12 23.39
C LEU A 107 12.40 5.38 24.74
N ALA A 108 11.57 5.85 25.69
CA ALA A 108 11.37 5.11 26.94
C ALA A 108 11.06 3.63 26.67
N ALA A 109 11.79 2.77 27.38
CA ALA A 109 11.72 1.33 27.16
C ALA A 109 10.36 0.75 27.58
N LYS A 110 9.87 -0.24 26.88
CA LYS A 110 8.68 -1.01 27.25
C LYS A 110 9.05 -2.02 28.34
N ASN A 111 8.94 -1.63 29.61
CA ASN A 111 9.45 -2.38 30.77
C ASN A 111 8.43 -2.55 31.93
N ASN A 112 7.16 -2.18 31.71
CA ASN A 112 6.06 -2.15 32.70
C ASN A 112 6.24 -1.10 33.82
N GLN A 113 7.02 -0.05 33.58
CA GLN A 113 7.24 1.06 34.50
C GLN A 113 7.15 2.38 33.75
N GLY A 114 6.80 3.49 34.45
CA GLY A 114 6.81 4.83 33.87
C GLY A 114 5.93 5.01 32.64
N ILE A 115 6.54 5.36 31.51
CA ILE A 115 5.87 5.57 30.22
C ILE A 115 6.47 4.69 29.12
N ILE A 116 5.81 4.66 27.95
CA ILE A 116 6.39 4.06 26.73
C ILE A 116 6.73 5.19 25.74
N GLY A 117 7.99 5.23 25.29
CA GLY A 117 8.42 6.11 24.21
C GLY A 117 7.84 5.71 22.86
N VAL A 118 7.71 6.67 21.94
CA VAL A 118 7.20 6.41 20.58
C VAL A 118 8.01 5.32 19.89
N ALA A 119 9.31 5.27 20.12
CA ALA A 119 10.27 4.32 19.57
C ALA A 119 10.97 3.52 20.68
N TYR A 120 10.21 2.74 21.42
CA TYR A 120 10.65 2.07 22.65
C TYR A 120 11.75 1.01 22.49
N GLU A 121 12.15 0.65 21.27
CA GLU A 121 13.31 -0.20 20.97
C GLU A 121 14.45 0.56 20.26
N ALA A 122 14.36 1.90 20.15
CA ALA A 122 15.44 2.72 19.60
C ALA A 122 16.60 2.87 20.60
N ASN A 123 17.79 3.14 20.09
CA ASN A 123 18.97 3.40 20.89
C ASN A 123 19.15 4.91 21.11
N GLY A 124 19.25 5.34 22.35
CA GLY A 124 19.48 6.74 22.74
C GLY A 124 20.94 7.12 22.82
N LEU A 125 21.28 8.33 22.38
CA LEU A 125 22.55 8.99 22.64
C LEU A 125 22.28 10.37 23.23
N ILE A 126 23.01 10.80 24.23
CA ILE A 126 22.85 12.12 24.84
C ILE A 126 24.18 12.88 24.94
N TYR A 127 24.19 14.10 24.44
CA TYR A 127 25.23 15.09 24.73
C TYR A 127 24.64 16.13 25.68
N ALA A 128 25.05 16.05 26.95
CA ALA A 128 24.58 16.94 28.02
C ALA A 128 25.41 18.23 28.01
N GLY A 129 24.99 19.18 27.18
CA GLY A 129 25.67 20.49 27.05
C GLY A 129 25.19 21.55 28.06
N GLY A 130 24.26 21.19 28.93
CA GLY A 130 23.68 22.13 29.89
C GLY A 130 24.61 22.49 31.07
N ILE A 131 24.67 23.77 31.38
CA ILE A 131 25.30 24.31 32.59
C ILE A 131 24.33 25.29 33.24
N SER A 132 23.96 25.05 34.48
CA SER A 132 23.00 25.92 35.23
C SER A 132 21.70 26.22 34.45
N GLY A 133 21.15 25.27 33.72
CA GLY A 133 19.91 25.41 32.95
C GLY A 133 20.06 26.09 31.57
N PHE A 134 21.26 26.35 31.12
CA PHE A 134 21.53 26.96 29.80
C PHE A 134 22.46 26.07 28.95
N LEU A 135 22.31 26.15 27.63
CA LEU A 135 23.23 25.57 26.68
C LEU A 135 23.95 26.69 25.90
N LEU A 136 25.27 26.63 25.88
CA LEU A 136 26.06 27.54 25.04
C LEU A 136 26.02 27.09 23.58
N ASN A 137 26.08 28.04 22.64
CA ASN A 137 26.15 27.73 21.21
C ASN A 137 27.31 26.81 20.83
N SER A 138 28.46 26.96 21.53
CA SER A 138 29.63 26.07 21.37
C SER A 138 29.28 24.62 21.73
N ASP A 139 28.53 24.41 22.81
CA ASP A 139 28.18 23.07 23.28
C ASP A 139 27.12 22.43 22.40
N ILE A 140 26.14 23.22 21.93
CA ILE A 140 25.18 22.77 20.91
C ILE A 140 25.92 22.28 19.66
N ASN A 141 26.86 23.08 19.15
CA ASN A 141 27.63 22.72 17.95
C ASN A 141 28.52 21.48 18.18
N ASN A 142 29.16 21.37 19.33
CA ASN A 142 30.00 20.22 19.69
C ASN A 142 29.12 18.96 19.88
N GLY A 143 27.95 19.11 20.49
CA GLY A 143 26.96 18.05 20.67
C GLY A 143 26.47 17.49 19.34
N ILE A 144 26.05 18.36 18.42
CA ILE A 144 25.62 17.96 17.07
C ILE A 144 26.72 17.16 16.36
N LYS A 145 27.98 17.65 16.40
CA LYS A 145 29.10 16.94 15.78
C LYS A 145 29.39 15.59 16.44
N TRP A 146 29.38 15.56 17.79
CA TRP A 146 29.61 14.32 18.53
C TRP A 146 28.54 13.26 18.22
N LEU A 147 27.27 13.66 18.13
CA LEU A 147 26.17 12.76 17.79
C LEU A 147 26.32 12.23 16.35
N ALA A 148 26.67 13.08 15.40
CA ALA A 148 26.92 12.67 14.02
C ALA A 148 28.10 11.68 13.92
N ASP A 149 29.21 11.92 14.66
CA ASP A 149 30.37 11.03 14.72
C ASP A 149 30.01 9.66 15.36
N ASN A 150 29.05 9.64 16.29
CA ASN A 150 28.48 8.44 16.89
C ASN A 150 27.34 7.83 16.08
N LYS A 151 27.17 8.28 14.81
CA LYS A 151 26.21 7.74 13.84
C LYS A 151 24.76 7.82 14.31
N ALA A 152 24.37 8.95 14.89
CA ALA A 152 22.98 9.23 15.16
C ALA A 152 22.19 9.35 13.84
N ASP A 153 21.19 8.51 13.63
CA ASP A 153 20.27 8.61 12.48
C ASP A 153 19.40 9.86 12.59
N ILE A 154 19.06 10.24 13.82
CA ILE A 154 18.21 11.38 14.14
C ILE A 154 18.90 12.20 15.22
N ILE A 155 18.92 13.51 15.08
CA ILE A 155 19.41 14.44 16.10
C ILE A 155 18.27 15.35 16.52
N ASN A 156 17.82 15.21 17.76
CA ASN A 156 16.80 16.04 18.38
C ASN A 156 17.41 17.26 19.06
N LEU A 157 16.89 18.43 18.73
CA LEU A 157 17.24 19.71 19.32
C LEU A 157 15.99 20.34 19.93
N SER A 158 15.64 19.91 21.16
CA SER A 158 14.55 20.47 21.98
C SER A 158 14.98 21.80 22.62
N LEU A 159 15.54 22.69 21.80
CA LEU A 159 16.13 23.95 22.26
C LEU A 159 15.94 25.06 21.22
N GLY A 160 16.04 26.30 21.64
CA GLY A 160 15.95 27.45 20.74
C GLY A 160 16.32 28.76 21.45
N ALA A 161 16.66 29.77 20.64
CA ALA A 161 16.87 31.11 21.13
C ALA A 161 15.54 31.69 21.63
N ARG A 162 15.52 32.24 22.86
CA ARG A 162 14.34 32.91 23.37
C ARG A 162 14.12 34.23 22.65
N GLN A 163 12.93 34.45 22.13
CA GLN A 163 12.55 35.67 21.41
C GLN A 163 11.15 36.10 21.85
N THR A 164 11.05 37.13 22.67
CA THR A 164 9.75 37.65 23.08
C THR A 164 9.02 38.31 21.93
N THR A 165 7.69 38.27 21.90
CA THR A 165 6.85 38.83 20.83
C THR A 165 7.13 40.33 20.61
N SER A 166 7.37 41.10 21.71
CA SER A 166 7.73 42.52 21.60
C SER A 166 9.07 42.78 20.91
N ASN A 167 10.02 41.85 21.04
CA ASN A 167 11.29 41.93 20.29
C ASN A 167 11.12 41.50 18.85
N PHE A 168 10.21 40.56 18.55
CA PHE A 168 9.95 40.09 17.18
C PHE A 168 9.52 41.25 16.27
N ASP A 169 8.54 42.06 16.71
CA ASP A 169 8.01 43.18 15.92
C ASP A 169 9.04 44.31 15.69
N LEU A 170 10.06 44.41 16.56
CA LEU A 170 11.19 45.34 16.34
C LEU A 170 12.07 44.90 15.18
N TYR A 171 12.20 43.61 14.96
CA TYR A 171 13.09 43.05 13.94
C TYR A 171 12.40 42.74 12.61
N TYR A 172 11.09 42.44 12.62
CA TYR A 172 10.39 41.90 11.46
C TYR A 172 9.03 42.55 11.23
N LYS A 173 8.66 42.74 9.96
CA LYS A 173 7.37 43.24 9.52
C LYS A 173 6.65 42.16 8.70
N ASN A 174 5.37 41.94 9.01
CA ASN A 174 4.49 41.08 8.22
C ASN A 174 4.15 41.73 6.89
N ILE A 175 4.29 40.99 5.76
CA ILE A 175 3.92 41.42 4.42
C ILE A 175 2.76 40.58 3.82
N GLY A 176 2.11 39.75 4.61
CA GLY A 176 0.98 38.87 4.23
C GLY A 176 1.33 37.38 4.29
N ASP A 177 0.31 36.52 4.35
CA ASP A 177 0.38 35.04 4.30
C ASP A 177 1.41 34.38 5.26
N GLY A 178 1.64 35.02 6.42
CA GLY A 178 2.64 34.54 7.38
C GLY A 178 4.08 34.77 6.94
N ILE A 179 4.32 35.65 5.99
CA ILE A 179 5.65 36.03 5.49
C ILE A 179 6.10 37.32 6.18
N TYR A 180 7.31 37.30 6.68
CA TYR A 180 7.93 38.39 7.42
C TYR A 180 9.22 38.85 6.73
N VAL A 181 9.43 40.14 6.65
CA VAL A 181 10.67 40.74 6.17
C VAL A 181 11.37 41.51 7.27
N ARG A 182 12.69 41.51 7.25
CA ARG A 182 13.50 42.24 8.22
C ARG A 182 13.29 43.74 8.10
N ASN A 183 13.15 44.41 9.22
CA ASN A 183 13.08 45.88 9.25
C ASN A 183 14.42 46.51 8.80
N LYS A 184 14.34 47.59 8.06
CA LYS A 184 15.54 48.26 7.51
C LYS A 184 16.47 48.72 8.62
N GLY A 185 17.78 48.44 8.47
CA GLY A 185 18.82 48.83 9.41
C GLY A 185 18.98 47.95 10.65
N VAL A 186 18.21 46.83 10.73
CA VAL A 186 18.27 45.92 11.86
C VAL A 186 19.13 44.68 11.49
N THR A 187 20.07 44.31 12.38
CA THR A 187 20.83 43.06 12.27
C THR A 187 20.05 41.94 12.95
N ASP A 188 19.92 40.79 12.30
CA ASP A 188 19.27 39.63 12.89
C ASP A 188 20.15 39.02 14.01
N PRO A 189 19.77 39.14 15.29
CA PRO A 189 20.59 38.63 16.38
C PRO A 189 20.58 37.11 16.49
N TYR A 190 19.67 36.43 15.76
CA TYR A 190 19.44 35.00 15.85
C TYR A 190 20.05 34.21 14.66
N SER A 191 20.74 34.90 13.75
CA SER A 191 21.44 34.27 12.62
C SER A 191 22.83 33.78 13.06
N SER A 192 22.98 32.48 13.24
CA SER A 192 24.28 31.87 13.62
C SER A 192 24.84 31.00 12.49
N THR A 193 25.94 31.49 11.87
CA THR A 193 26.67 30.73 10.82
C THR A 193 27.36 29.48 11.39
N SER A 194 27.78 29.51 12.66
CA SER A 194 28.43 28.36 13.32
C SER A 194 27.45 27.21 13.57
N GLN A 195 26.19 27.50 13.90
CA GLN A 195 25.14 26.48 14.04
C GLN A 195 24.82 25.86 12.70
N LEU A 196 24.71 26.66 11.63
CA LEU A 196 24.48 26.12 10.29
C LEU A 196 25.58 25.14 9.88
N ALA A 197 26.84 25.45 10.12
CA ALA A 197 27.96 24.57 9.78
C ALA A 197 27.91 23.23 10.56
N SER A 198 27.51 23.23 11.83
CA SER A 198 27.36 21.99 12.59
C SER A 198 26.16 21.15 12.12
N LEU A 199 25.05 21.78 11.74
CA LEU A 199 23.89 21.13 11.15
C LEU A 199 24.24 20.51 9.78
N GLN A 200 24.96 21.24 8.94
CA GLN A 200 25.46 20.72 7.65
C GLN A 200 26.39 19.52 7.85
N TYR A 201 27.26 19.57 8.85
CA TYR A 201 28.13 18.44 9.20
C TYR A 201 27.32 17.20 9.55
N ALA A 202 26.25 17.32 10.36
CA ALA A 202 25.41 16.20 10.73
C ALA A 202 24.57 15.68 9.53
N THR A 203 23.95 16.57 8.78
CA THR A 203 23.12 16.17 7.63
C THR A 203 23.95 15.55 6.50
N SER A 204 25.18 16.00 6.28
CA SER A 204 26.09 15.38 5.31
C SER A 204 26.50 13.95 5.70
N ARG A 205 26.36 13.58 6.99
CA ARG A 205 26.61 12.24 7.51
C ARG A 205 25.34 11.38 7.63
N GLY A 206 24.23 11.83 7.03
CA GLY A 206 22.98 11.09 6.97
C GLY A 206 22.03 11.33 8.14
N SER A 207 22.35 12.17 9.11
CA SER A 207 21.44 12.49 10.21
C SER A 207 20.26 13.32 9.75
N ILE A 208 19.06 13.01 10.26
CA ILE A 208 17.88 13.89 10.18
C ILE A 208 17.85 14.76 11.43
N VAL A 209 17.74 16.07 11.27
CA VAL A 209 17.68 17.00 12.40
C VAL A 209 16.24 17.40 12.68
N VAL A 210 15.81 17.24 13.94
CA VAL A 210 14.48 17.63 14.41
C VAL A 210 14.65 18.80 15.38
N MET A 211 14.01 19.92 15.09
CA MET A 211 14.19 21.16 15.86
C MET A 211 12.84 21.67 16.36
N SER A 212 12.76 22.00 17.63
CA SER A 212 11.59 22.65 18.22
C SER A 212 11.41 24.07 17.66
N ALA A 213 10.16 24.47 17.42
CA ALA A 213 9.83 25.79 16.85
C ALA A 213 10.09 26.95 17.82
N GLY A 214 10.06 26.67 19.13
CA GLY A 214 10.12 27.66 20.20
C GLY A 214 8.78 27.85 20.92
N ASN A 215 8.83 28.51 22.10
CA ASN A 215 7.71 28.62 23.03
C ASN A 215 7.36 30.08 23.40
N ASP A 216 7.56 31.02 22.47
CA ASP A 216 7.40 32.45 22.73
C ASP A 216 6.14 33.04 22.07
N SER A 217 5.20 32.20 21.58
CA SER A 217 3.98 32.62 20.87
C SER A 217 4.27 33.39 19.55
N ASN A 218 5.46 33.26 19.00
CA ASN A 218 5.85 33.96 17.79
C ASN A 218 5.20 33.37 16.52
N PRO A 219 4.97 34.21 15.52
CA PRO A 219 4.41 33.75 14.25
C PRO A 219 5.41 32.92 13.42
N THR A 220 6.70 32.91 13.77
CA THR A 220 7.77 32.16 13.10
C THR A 220 8.58 31.36 14.12
N PRO A 221 9.25 30.25 13.69
CA PRO A 221 10.21 29.59 14.56
C PRO A 221 11.41 30.46 14.89
N THR A 222 12.13 30.09 15.98
CA THR A 222 13.39 30.74 16.36
C THR A 222 14.61 29.93 15.90
N SER A 223 15.83 30.50 16.03
CA SER A 223 17.08 29.79 15.77
C SER A 223 17.27 28.65 16.79
N PRO A 224 17.76 27.46 16.42
CA PRO A 224 18.30 27.10 15.10
C PRO A 224 17.25 26.63 14.08
N ALA A 225 15.97 26.48 14.45
CA ALA A 225 14.94 25.87 13.62
C ALA A 225 14.76 26.56 12.25
N VAL A 226 14.85 27.90 12.19
CA VAL A 226 14.77 28.66 10.92
C VAL A 226 15.88 28.30 9.90
N LEU A 227 16.94 27.63 10.35
CA LEU A 227 18.03 27.17 9.48
C LEU A 227 17.62 25.98 8.60
N ALA A 228 16.54 25.28 8.95
CA ALA A 228 16.05 24.13 8.18
C ALA A 228 15.76 24.45 6.71
N VAL A 229 15.31 25.68 6.44
CA VAL A 229 14.89 26.14 5.12
C VAL A 229 15.88 27.13 4.49
N ARG A 230 17.09 27.25 5.03
CA ARG A 230 18.13 28.08 4.42
C ARG A 230 18.57 27.50 3.09
N THR A 231 18.67 28.38 2.08
CA THR A 231 19.09 28.01 0.72
C THR A 231 20.41 28.67 0.35
N ASP A 232 21.09 28.06 -0.61
CA ASP A 232 22.19 28.70 -1.34
C ASP A 232 21.65 29.72 -2.40
N ALA A 233 22.55 30.36 -3.14
CA ALA A 233 22.19 31.30 -4.18
C ALA A 233 21.44 30.67 -5.36
N ALA A 234 21.50 29.35 -5.53
CA ALA A 234 20.76 28.60 -6.55
C ALA A 234 19.38 28.11 -6.05
N GLY A 235 19.04 28.38 -4.78
CA GLY A 235 17.79 27.97 -4.16
C GLY A 235 17.80 26.54 -3.58
N ASN A 236 18.95 25.86 -3.52
CA ASN A 236 19.07 24.53 -2.92
C ASN A 236 19.15 24.64 -1.40
N LEU A 237 18.42 23.78 -0.70
CA LEU A 237 18.45 23.70 0.76
C LEU A 237 19.85 23.33 1.26
N LEU A 238 20.41 24.15 2.15
CA LEU A 238 21.73 23.93 2.75
C LEU A 238 21.81 22.69 3.63
N LEU A 239 20.68 22.23 4.18
CA LEU A 239 20.58 20.98 4.94
C LEU A 239 20.03 19.81 4.09
N GLY A 240 19.94 19.96 2.76
CA GLY A 240 19.54 18.90 1.84
C GLY A 240 18.12 18.36 2.04
N GLY A 241 17.24 19.12 2.70
CA GLY A 241 15.89 18.64 3.05
C GLY A 241 15.85 17.61 4.18
N ARG A 242 16.92 17.52 4.97
CA ARG A 242 17.13 16.55 6.08
C ARG A 242 16.84 17.16 7.45
N ALA A 243 15.93 18.14 7.51
CA ALA A 243 15.55 18.80 8.75
C ALA A 243 14.03 19.00 8.83
N ILE A 244 13.48 18.95 10.05
CA ILE A 244 12.07 19.18 10.34
C ILE A 244 11.96 20.18 11.51
N ILE A 245 11.02 21.10 11.39
CA ILE A 245 10.66 22.06 12.43
C ILE A 245 9.37 21.59 13.08
N VAL A 246 9.28 21.59 14.41
CA VAL A 246 8.14 21.03 15.13
C VAL A 246 7.51 22.05 16.06
N GLY A 247 6.24 22.36 15.81
CA GLY A 247 5.36 23.12 16.70
C GLY A 247 4.54 22.22 17.61
N ALA A 248 3.90 22.82 18.61
CA ALA A 248 3.12 22.11 19.63
C ALA A 248 1.62 22.31 19.44
N VAL A 249 0.84 21.23 19.55
CA VAL A 249 -0.62 21.26 19.69
C VAL A 249 -1.08 20.68 21.03
N ASP A 250 -2.27 21.08 21.44
CA ASP A 250 -2.96 20.50 22.58
C ASP A 250 -3.65 19.16 22.23
N LYS A 251 -4.34 18.58 23.22
CA LYS A 251 -5.11 17.34 23.05
C LYS A 251 -6.29 17.43 22.05
N ASN A 252 -6.69 18.64 21.68
CA ASN A 252 -7.77 18.91 20.71
C ASN A 252 -7.23 19.25 19.32
N ASN A 253 -5.94 19.07 19.08
CA ASN A 253 -5.24 19.45 17.84
C ASN A 253 -5.20 20.96 17.56
N VAL A 254 -5.39 21.79 18.57
CA VAL A 254 -5.26 23.24 18.46
C VAL A 254 -3.83 23.64 18.78
N ILE A 255 -3.24 24.54 17.95
CA ILE A 255 -1.89 25.08 18.21
C ILE A 255 -1.80 25.62 19.63
N ALA A 256 -0.81 25.19 20.40
CA ALA A 256 -0.64 25.60 21.78
C ALA A 256 -0.33 27.10 21.84
N ASN A 257 -0.89 27.81 22.85
CA ASN A 257 -0.78 29.26 22.93
C ASN A 257 0.66 29.77 22.92
N TYR A 258 1.56 29.03 23.55
CA TYR A 258 2.99 29.35 23.62
C TYR A 258 3.75 28.96 22.39
N SER A 259 3.26 27.98 21.56
CA SER A 259 4.01 27.46 20.41
C SER A 259 4.25 28.53 19.37
N ASN A 260 5.49 28.60 18.90
CA ASN A 260 5.78 29.34 17.68
C ASN A 260 5.15 28.63 16.48
N ARG A 261 4.84 29.38 15.43
CA ARG A 261 4.08 28.95 14.24
C ARG A 261 4.95 28.81 13.02
N ALA A 262 4.35 28.34 11.92
CA ALA A 262 5.03 28.03 10.67
C ALA A 262 5.25 29.22 9.72
N GLY A 263 5.16 30.47 10.21
CA GLY A 263 5.46 31.65 9.44
C GLY A 263 6.92 31.70 8.97
N HIS A 264 7.18 32.42 7.90
CA HIS A 264 8.46 32.43 7.19
C HIS A 264 9.15 33.80 7.24
N ILE A 265 10.42 33.84 7.62
CA ILE A 265 11.27 35.04 7.51
C ILE A 265 11.96 35.01 6.13
N CYS A 266 11.56 35.92 5.27
CA CYS A 266 12.05 36.02 3.92
C CYS A 266 13.54 36.36 3.86
N GLN A 267 14.29 35.58 3.07
CA GLN A 267 15.71 35.73 2.85
C GLN A 267 15.99 36.57 1.59
N ASN A 268 15.20 36.36 0.52
CA ASN A 268 15.35 37.00 -0.77
C ASN A 268 14.18 37.99 -1.02
N VAL A 269 14.32 39.18 -0.48
CA VAL A 269 13.31 40.24 -0.62
C VAL A 269 13.48 40.95 -1.95
N THR A 270 12.43 41.00 -2.77
CA THR A 270 12.38 41.69 -4.06
C THR A 270 11.35 42.84 -4.04
N ALA A 271 11.29 43.62 -5.09
CA ALA A 271 10.28 44.68 -5.23
C ALA A 271 8.84 44.10 -5.28
N SER A 272 8.67 42.87 -5.72
CA SER A 272 7.38 42.14 -5.78
C SER A 272 7.05 41.36 -4.52
N GLY A 273 7.90 41.37 -3.50
CA GLY A 273 7.71 40.62 -2.26
C GLY A 273 8.82 39.61 -1.96
N CYS A 274 8.46 38.48 -1.33
CA CYS A 274 9.39 37.40 -1.01
C CYS A 274 9.59 36.50 -2.23
N ALA A 275 10.84 36.25 -2.58
CA ALA A 275 11.24 35.37 -3.69
C ALA A 275 11.78 34.01 -3.21
N ASP A 276 11.66 33.68 -1.93
CA ASP A 276 12.08 32.37 -1.41
C ASP A 276 11.17 31.27 -1.97
N VAL A 277 11.78 30.27 -2.61
CA VAL A 277 11.08 29.12 -3.20
C VAL A 277 10.63 28.15 -2.11
N VAL A 278 11.42 28.01 -1.05
CA VAL A 278 11.14 27.15 0.11
C VAL A 278 10.83 27.99 1.32
N GLN A 279 9.72 27.71 1.98
CA GLN A 279 9.28 28.43 3.17
C GLN A 279 9.29 27.52 4.41
N VAL A 280 9.26 28.11 5.59
CA VAL A 280 9.23 27.38 6.89
C VAL A 280 8.08 26.35 6.92
N LYS A 281 6.89 26.75 6.49
CA LYS A 281 5.70 25.87 6.47
C LYS A 281 5.90 24.57 5.70
N ASP A 282 6.78 24.57 4.66
CA ASP A 282 7.03 23.40 3.82
C ASP A 282 7.80 22.29 4.57
N TYR A 283 8.53 22.65 5.64
CA TYR A 283 9.30 21.76 6.49
C TYR A 283 8.85 21.80 7.97
N PHE A 284 7.65 22.30 8.21
CA PHE A 284 7.05 22.42 9.53
C PHE A 284 5.91 21.41 9.68
N LEU A 285 5.83 20.77 10.83
CA LEU A 285 4.66 20.01 11.27
C LEU A 285 4.44 20.24 12.77
N VAL A 286 3.31 19.76 13.27
CA VAL A 286 2.99 19.84 14.71
C VAL A 286 2.85 18.45 15.31
N ALA A 287 3.11 18.37 16.62
CA ALA A 287 2.89 17.18 17.42
C ALA A 287 2.33 17.57 18.79
N PRO A 288 1.80 16.61 19.59
CA PRO A 288 1.35 16.89 20.95
C PRO A 288 2.46 17.54 21.79
N GLY A 289 2.13 18.63 22.48
CA GLY A 289 3.06 19.37 23.31
C GLY A 289 2.38 20.08 24.49
N GLY A 290 1.04 19.92 24.63
CA GLY A 290 0.33 20.38 25.81
C GLY A 290 0.33 19.31 26.89
N LEU A 291 0.70 19.59 28.12
CA LEU A 291 0.74 18.69 29.28
C LEU A 291 0.85 17.19 28.96
N VAL A 292 2.02 16.77 28.51
CA VAL A 292 2.33 15.37 28.15
C VAL A 292 3.07 14.71 29.31
N TYR A 293 2.76 13.46 29.61
CA TYR A 293 3.50 12.69 30.61
C TYR A 293 4.83 12.21 30.07
N GLU A 294 5.89 12.36 30.87
CA GLU A 294 7.26 11.98 30.60
C GLU A 294 7.93 11.36 31.82
N ALA A 295 9.15 10.81 31.67
CA ALA A 295 9.93 10.31 32.81
C ALA A 295 10.36 11.46 33.74
N ASN A 296 10.18 11.24 35.02
CA ASN A 296 10.57 12.19 36.06
C ASN A 296 12.03 11.98 36.45
N ALA A 297 12.91 12.92 36.14
CA ALA A 297 14.29 12.89 36.60
C ALA A 297 14.35 12.88 38.14
N ASN A 298 15.40 12.26 38.69
CA ASN A 298 15.61 12.09 40.14
C ASN A 298 14.56 11.20 40.84
N TYR A 299 13.79 10.41 40.08
CA TYR A 299 12.88 9.43 40.66
C TYR A 299 13.58 8.46 41.62
N THR A 300 14.82 8.10 41.33
CA THR A 300 15.64 7.16 42.10
C THR A 300 16.56 7.81 43.13
N SER A 301 16.64 9.16 43.15
CA SER A 301 17.52 9.84 44.07
C SER A 301 16.97 9.87 45.53
N ALA A 302 17.81 9.47 46.50
CA ALA A 302 17.43 9.40 47.90
C ALA A 302 17.09 10.77 48.53
N SER A 303 17.46 11.88 47.89
CA SER A 303 17.29 13.24 48.38
C SER A 303 16.02 13.95 47.92
N ASN A 304 15.39 13.46 46.83
CA ASN A 304 14.16 14.01 46.24
C ASN A 304 13.14 12.90 45.98
N MET A 305 12.56 12.38 47.05
CA MET A 305 11.55 11.33 46.98
C MET A 305 10.21 11.81 46.42
N SER A 306 10.17 12.27 45.18
CA SER A 306 8.95 12.12 44.40
C SER A 306 8.82 10.65 44.08
N LYS A 307 7.91 9.94 44.76
CA LYS A 307 7.63 8.51 44.49
C LYS A 307 6.95 8.29 43.14
N ASN A 308 6.86 9.32 42.30
CA ASN A 308 6.20 9.26 41.03
C ASN A 308 7.25 9.18 39.90
N PRO A 309 7.32 8.05 39.16
CA PRO A 309 8.28 7.89 38.07
C PRO A 309 7.96 8.77 36.86
N ILE A 310 6.82 9.45 36.85
CA ILE A 310 6.36 10.29 35.71
C ILE A 310 6.11 11.72 36.17
N ALA A 311 6.37 12.67 35.29
CA ALA A 311 6.06 14.09 35.39
C ALA A 311 5.18 14.54 34.23
N GLN A 312 4.72 15.77 34.24
CA GLN A 312 4.07 16.41 33.12
C GLN A 312 4.89 17.59 32.63
N GLU A 313 5.09 17.67 31.32
CA GLU A 313 5.79 18.76 30.67
C GLU A 313 4.95 19.34 29.52
N LEU A 314 5.26 20.57 29.12
CA LEU A 314 4.65 21.24 27.97
C LEU A 314 5.74 21.98 27.18
N GLY A 315 5.62 22.00 25.88
CA GLY A 315 6.57 22.69 25.03
C GLY A 315 6.64 22.12 23.62
N SER A 316 7.13 22.91 22.67
CA SER A 316 7.56 22.42 21.36
C SER A 316 8.76 21.46 21.46
N SER A 317 9.47 21.47 22.58
CA SER A 317 10.49 20.51 22.98
C SER A 317 9.92 19.09 23.07
N VAL A 318 8.78 18.93 23.77
CA VAL A 318 8.00 17.69 23.88
C VAL A 318 7.62 17.19 22.49
N SER A 319 7.08 18.08 21.67
CA SER A 319 6.65 17.77 20.29
C SER A 319 7.80 17.29 19.42
N SER A 320 8.98 17.92 19.49
CA SER A 320 10.16 17.52 18.70
C SER A 320 10.71 16.16 19.11
N ALA A 321 10.68 15.82 20.40
CA ALA A 321 11.07 14.51 20.91
C ALA A 321 10.13 13.41 20.39
N ILE A 322 8.81 13.65 20.41
CA ILE A 322 7.80 12.73 19.85
C ILE A 322 8.03 12.50 18.35
N VAL A 323 8.31 13.57 17.57
CA VAL A 323 8.60 13.46 16.13
C VAL A 323 9.89 12.70 15.89
N SER A 324 10.92 12.88 16.72
CA SER A 324 12.18 12.13 16.64
C SER A 324 11.94 10.63 16.82
N GLY A 325 11.09 10.24 17.77
CA GLY A 325 10.62 8.88 17.91
C GLY A 325 9.88 8.40 16.66
N GLY A 326 8.97 9.22 16.11
CA GLY A 326 8.20 8.89 14.90
C GLY A 326 9.07 8.65 13.66
N ILE A 327 10.11 9.46 13.45
CA ILE A 327 11.08 9.29 12.36
C ILE A 327 11.77 7.93 12.45
N SER A 328 12.10 7.49 13.67
CA SER A 328 12.82 6.23 13.86
C SER A 328 11.99 5.01 13.47
N LEU A 329 10.65 5.06 13.60
CA LEU A 329 9.77 3.99 13.12
C LEU A 329 9.84 3.85 11.60
N ILE A 330 9.88 4.97 10.88
CA ILE A 330 9.99 4.99 9.41
C ILE A 330 11.39 4.52 8.97
N ARG A 331 12.45 4.97 9.68
CA ARG A 331 13.82 4.55 9.41
C ARG A 331 14.02 3.04 9.58
N GLN A 332 13.41 2.46 10.63
CA GLN A 332 13.39 1.01 10.84
C GLN A 332 12.64 0.30 9.70
N ALA A 333 11.46 0.80 9.33
CA ALA A 333 10.60 0.18 8.34
C ALA A 333 11.24 0.11 6.94
N TRP A 334 11.95 1.18 6.56
CA TRP A 334 12.55 1.32 5.23
C TRP A 334 13.99 1.85 5.32
N PRO A 335 14.95 1.02 5.74
CA PRO A 335 16.35 1.45 5.93
C PRO A 335 17.07 1.86 4.65
N ALA A 336 16.54 1.50 3.47
CA ALA A 336 17.05 1.91 2.17
C ALA A 336 16.64 3.33 1.75
N LEU A 337 15.70 3.96 2.46
CA LEU A 337 15.31 5.33 2.16
C LEU A 337 16.41 6.32 2.55
N LYS A 338 16.58 7.32 1.70
CA LYS A 338 17.42 8.47 2.02
C LYS A 338 16.79 9.32 3.13
N PRO A 339 17.58 10.03 3.96
CA PRO A 339 17.06 10.87 5.02
C PRO A 339 15.99 11.87 4.58
N GLU A 340 16.21 12.55 3.46
CA GLU A 340 15.24 13.50 2.89
C GLU A 340 13.92 12.85 2.44
N GLN A 341 13.95 11.59 2.02
CA GLN A 341 12.74 10.84 1.69
C GLN A 341 11.92 10.54 2.95
N ILE A 342 12.58 10.21 4.07
CA ILE A 342 11.92 9.98 5.37
C ILE A 342 11.23 11.26 5.84
N VAL A 343 11.90 12.41 5.73
CA VAL A 343 11.31 13.73 6.01
C VAL A 343 10.05 13.95 5.18
N GLN A 344 10.12 13.72 3.86
CA GLN A 344 8.99 13.89 2.95
C GLN A 344 7.81 12.95 3.26
N ILE A 345 8.08 11.73 3.75
CA ILE A 345 7.02 10.82 4.17
C ILE A 345 6.23 11.41 5.32
N LEU A 346 6.90 11.90 6.37
CA LEU A 346 6.23 12.52 7.53
C LEU A 346 5.41 13.74 7.13
N LEU A 347 5.97 14.64 6.33
CA LEU A 347 5.29 15.86 5.90
C LEU A 347 4.03 15.52 5.06
N LYS A 348 4.14 14.61 4.08
CA LYS A 348 3.03 14.23 3.20
C LYS A 348 1.97 13.36 3.86
N SER A 349 2.30 12.68 4.95
CA SER A 349 1.36 11.84 5.69
C SER A 349 0.71 12.56 6.88
N ALA A 350 1.13 13.77 7.19
CA ALA A 350 0.57 14.55 8.27
C ALA A 350 -0.95 14.76 8.10
N THR A 351 -1.67 14.79 9.19
CA THR A 351 -3.09 15.14 9.19
C THR A 351 -3.23 16.65 9.05
N ASP A 352 -3.83 17.09 7.96
CA ASP A 352 -4.08 18.51 7.68
C ASP A 352 -4.90 19.17 8.80
N LEU A 353 -4.43 20.28 9.32
CA LEU A 353 -5.08 21.06 10.38
C LEU A 353 -5.18 22.51 9.94
N GLY A 354 -6.27 23.18 10.38
CA GLY A 354 -6.51 24.57 10.04
C GLY A 354 -7.02 24.80 8.62
N PRO A 355 -6.57 25.81 7.90
CA PRO A 355 -6.88 26.02 6.50
C PRO A 355 -6.37 24.84 5.65
N LYS A 356 -7.14 24.45 4.64
CA LYS A 356 -6.80 23.31 3.79
C LYS A 356 -5.44 23.44 3.12
N GLY A 357 -4.59 22.45 3.33
CA GLY A 357 -3.24 22.37 2.77
C GLY A 357 -2.18 22.97 3.70
N VAL A 358 -0.99 23.21 3.19
CA VAL A 358 0.14 23.71 3.97
C VAL A 358 -0.05 25.18 4.33
N ASP A 359 -0.14 25.51 5.62
CA ASP A 359 -0.43 26.86 6.11
C ASP A 359 0.63 27.41 7.08
N SER A 360 0.57 28.70 7.37
CA SER A 360 1.54 29.42 8.22
C SER A 360 1.35 29.20 9.73
N THR A 361 0.37 28.40 10.15
CA THR A 361 0.13 28.07 11.57
C THR A 361 0.59 26.65 11.90
N TYR A 362 0.10 25.68 11.13
CA TYR A 362 0.30 24.25 11.37
C TYR A 362 1.34 23.62 10.42
N GLY A 363 1.82 24.36 9.42
CA GLY A 363 2.68 23.82 8.37
C GLY A 363 1.96 22.71 7.59
N ASN A 364 2.52 21.51 7.60
CA ASN A 364 1.92 20.32 6.98
C ASN A 364 0.84 19.64 7.86
N GLY A 365 0.65 20.10 9.09
CA GLY A 365 -0.34 19.54 10.01
C GLY A 365 0.24 18.63 11.09
N LEU A 366 -0.61 17.80 11.72
CA LEU A 366 -0.24 16.90 12.81
C LEU A 366 0.46 15.64 12.30
N ILE A 367 1.56 15.26 12.93
CA ILE A 367 2.22 13.98 12.68
C ILE A 367 1.22 12.83 12.77
N ASN A 368 1.23 11.93 11.76
CA ASN A 368 0.35 10.77 11.68
C ASN A 368 1.14 9.52 11.31
N LEU A 369 1.51 8.73 12.32
CA LEU A 369 2.33 7.52 12.13
C LEU A 369 1.53 6.37 11.51
N ASP A 370 0.19 6.36 11.66
CA ASP A 370 -0.64 5.41 10.95
C ASP A 370 -0.58 5.66 9.43
N ALA A 371 -0.80 6.90 8.99
CA ALA A 371 -0.70 7.27 7.58
C ALA A 371 0.75 7.15 7.05
N ALA A 372 1.75 7.55 7.86
CA ALA A 372 3.16 7.46 7.48
C ALA A 372 3.65 6.03 7.23
N THR A 373 3.04 5.05 7.88
CA THR A 373 3.38 3.64 7.72
C THR A 373 2.47 2.86 6.77
N ARG A 374 1.53 3.54 6.10
CA ARG A 374 0.71 3.01 5.00
C ARG A 374 1.27 3.45 3.64
N PRO A 375 0.93 2.76 2.54
CA PRO A 375 1.30 3.21 1.19
C PRO A 375 0.73 4.60 0.88
N ILE A 376 1.52 5.41 0.17
CA ILE A 376 1.11 6.73 -0.31
C ILE A 376 1.13 6.73 -1.84
N GLY A 377 0.00 7.07 -2.45
CA GLY A 377 -0.16 7.08 -3.89
C GLY A 377 -0.35 5.70 -4.51
N ALA A 378 -0.11 5.57 -5.80
CA ALA A 378 -0.30 4.33 -6.54
C ALA A 378 0.76 3.29 -6.20
N LEU A 379 0.33 2.05 -5.96
CA LEU A 379 1.21 0.90 -5.76
C LEU A 379 1.58 0.29 -7.12
N GLN A 380 2.85 0.01 -7.30
CA GLN A 380 3.41 -0.64 -8.48
C GLN A 380 4.14 -1.92 -8.08
N LEU A 381 4.12 -2.93 -8.94
CA LEU A 381 4.85 -4.17 -8.68
C LEU A 381 6.35 -3.89 -8.59
N ALA A 382 7.05 -4.53 -7.66
CA ALA A 382 8.51 -4.40 -7.58
C ALA A 382 9.16 -5.11 -8.76
N LYS A 383 10.12 -4.45 -9.45
CA LYS A 383 10.89 -5.06 -10.53
C LYS A 383 11.86 -6.10 -10.00
N ILE A 384 11.96 -7.20 -10.75
CA ILE A 384 13.11 -8.10 -10.70
C ILE A 384 14.23 -7.41 -11.47
N ALA A 385 14.97 -6.49 -10.83
CA ALA A 385 16.13 -5.87 -11.46
C ALA A 385 17.34 -6.78 -11.26
N GLY A 386 18.11 -6.98 -12.32
CA GLY A 386 19.40 -7.66 -12.22
C GLY A 386 20.31 -6.94 -11.23
N VAL A 387 20.92 -7.75 -10.38
CA VAL A 387 22.05 -7.53 -9.48
C VAL A 387 22.52 -6.07 -9.32
N SER A 388 22.45 -5.57 -8.08
CA SER A 388 23.01 -4.31 -7.58
C SER A 388 22.23 -3.01 -7.87
N ASN A 389 20.99 -2.91 -7.41
CA ASN A 389 20.38 -1.58 -7.28
C ASN A 389 20.09 -1.27 -5.82
N THR A 390 20.74 -0.22 -5.33
CA THR A 390 20.54 0.40 -4.01
C THR A 390 19.17 1.09 -3.89
N GLN A 391 18.36 1.11 -4.95
CA GLN A 391 17.03 1.68 -4.97
C GLN A 391 15.97 0.64 -5.32
N LEU A 392 14.87 0.67 -4.59
CA LEU A 392 13.67 -0.09 -4.92
C LEU A 392 13.07 0.49 -6.20
N VAL A 393 13.06 -0.29 -7.29
CA VAL A 393 12.56 0.17 -8.58
C VAL A 393 11.15 -0.35 -8.79
N PRO A 394 10.13 0.53 -8.88
CA PRO A 394 8.80 0.12 -9.26
C PRO A 394 8.76 -0.31 -10.74
N SER A 395 7.93 -1.28 -11.08
CA SER A 395 7.60 -1.58 -12.47
C SER A 395 6.60 -0.55 -13.01
N SER A 396 6.31 -0.62 -14.31
CA SER A 396 5.20 0.16 -14.90
C SER A 396 3.81 -0.42 -14.58
N VAL A 397 3.75 -1.55 -13.87
CA VAL A 397 2.50 -2.27 -13.59
C VAL A 397 1.91 -1.77 -12.28
N ALA A 398 0.81 -1.03 -12.36
CA ALA A 398 0.04 -0.60 -11.21
C ALA A 398 -0.75 -1.76 -10.60
N LEU A 399 -0.70 -1.90 -9.27
CA LEU A 399 -1.43 -2.95 -8.55
C LEU A 399 -2.95 -2.82 -8.74
N SER A 400 -3.47 -1.60 -8.77
CA SER A 400 -4.91 -1.32 -8.95
C SER A 400 -5.48 -1.78 -10.30
N SER A 401 -4.61 -1.98 -11.31
CA SER A 401 -4.97 -2.52 -12.62
C SER A 401 -4.67 -4.00 -12.77
N SER A 402 -4.30 -4.69 -11.69
CA SER A 402 -3.94 -6.11 -11.71
C SER A 402 -5.12 -6.97 -11.29
N GLY A 403 -5.38 -8.04 -11.99
CA GLY A 403 -6.48 -8.95 -11.64
C GLY A 403 -6.63 -10.12 -12.60
N MET A 404 -7.49 -11.07 -12.23
CA MET A 404 -7.85 -12.22 -13.05
C MET A 404 -9.35 -12.50 -12.91
N VAL A 405 -10.06 -12.66 -14.02
CA VAL A 405 -11.53 -12.82 -14.05
C VAL A 405 -11.97 -13.91 -15.01
N GLY A 406 -13.01 -14.62 -14.63
CA GLY A 406 -13.71 -15.58 -15.49
C GLY A 406 -12.95 -16.88 -15.75
N GLY A 407 -13.43 -17.66 -16.73
CA GLY A 407 -12.75 -18.81 -17.31
C GLY A 407 -12.62 -20.06 -16.44
N VAL A 408 -11.73 -20.95 -16.88
CA VAL A 408 -11.50 -22.28 -16.30
C VAL A 408 -10.36 -22.28 -15.28
N VAL A 409 -9.41 -21.33 -15.39
CA VAL A 409 -8.30 -21.21 -14.43
C VAL A 409 -8.83 -20.59 -13.13
N ASN A 410 -8.71 -21.32 -12.04
CA ASN A 410 -9.30 -20.97 -10.76
C ASN A 410 -8.29 -20.25 -9.86
N LYS A 411 -8.75 -19.23 -9.11
CA LYS A 411 -7.96 -18.57 -8.08
C LYS A 411 -7.41 -19.55 -7.01
N LEU A 412 -8.15 -20.62 -6.72
CA LEU A 412 -7.74 -21.64 -5.74
C LEU A 412 -6.39 -22.28 -6.11
N SER A 413 -6.04 -22.36 -7.41
CA SER A 413 -4.73 -22.85 -7.85
C SER A 413 -3.58 -21.99 -7.30
N PHE A 414 -3.80 -20.69 -7.11
CA PHE A 414 -2.78 -19.73 -6.68
C PHE A 414 -2.80 -19.42 -5.17
N THR A 415 -3.80 -19.89 -4.42
CA THR A 415 -3.90 -19.61 -2.97
C THR A 415 -2.75 -20.19 -2.14
N GLY A 416 -2.09 -21.23 -2.63
CA GLY A 416 -0.89 -21.83 -2.03
C GLY A 416 0.41 -21.10 -2.32
N SER A 417 0.43 -20.24 -3.36
CA SER A 417 1.63 -19.56 -3.83
C SER A 417 2.20 -18.59 -2.82
N GLN A 418 3.47 -18.75 -2.44
CA GLN A 418 4.18 -17.81 -1.56
C GLN A 418 4.47 -16.51 -2.29
N VAL A 419 4.79 -16.56 -3.59
CA VAL A 419 5.00 -15.36 -4.42
C VAL A 419 3.73 -14.52 -4.46
N MET A 420 2.56 -15.14 -4.67
CA MET A 420 1.29 -14.42 -4.71
C MET A 420 0.87 -13.87 -3.34
N LYS A 421 1.18 -14.58 -2.24
CA LYS A 421 0.84 -14.15 -0.87
C LYS A 421 1.74 -13.06 -0.33
N SER A 422 2.97 -12.94 -0.83
CA SER A 422 3.98 -12.01 -0.32
C SER A 422 4.64 -11.17 -1.41
N ALA A 423 3.91 -10.91 -2.51
CA ALA A 423 4.40 -10.08 -3.60
C ALA A 423 4.80 -8.69 -3.09
N GLN A 424 5.97 -8.21 -3.49
CA GLN A 424 6.43 -6.89 -3.12
C GLN A 424 5.94 -5.85 -4.11
N VAL A 425 5.40 -4.77 -3.58
CA VAL A 425 4.99 -3.58 -4.32
C VAL A 425 5.71 -2.35 -3.80
N VAL A 426 5.84 -1.34 -4.62
CA VAL A 426 6.50 -0.07 -4.28
C VAL A 426 5.50 1.07 -4.45
N ASP A 427 5.44 1.95 -3.49
CA ASP A 427 4.59 3.13 -3.53
C ASP A 427 5.26 4.33 -4.23
N SER A 428 4.54 5.46 -4.34
CA SER A 428 5.04 6.66 -5.00
C SER A 428 6.24 7.32 -4.32
N LEU A 429 6.56 6.94 -3.09
CA LEU A 429 7.70 7.45 -2.31
C LEU A 429 8.87 6.47 -2.25
N GLY A 430 8.80 5.36 -3.01
CA GLY A 430 9.86 4.35 -3.09
C GLY A 430 9.87 3.36 -1.94
N ARG A 431 8.76 3.21 -1.18
CA ARG A 431 8.64 2.25 -0.08
C ARG A 431 8.07 0.94 -0.56
N ASN A 432 8.65 -0.17 -0.11
CA ASN A 432 8.13 -1.50 -0.40
C ASN A 432 7.11 -1.96 0.65
N PHE A 433 6.11 -2.68 0.16
CA PHE A 433 5.07 -3.32 0.97
C PHE A 433 4.85 -4.74 0.47
N SER A 434 4.54 -5.65 1.40
CA SER A 434 4.12 -7.00 1.05
C SER A 434 2.60 -7.04 0.88
N VAL A 435 2.13 -7.61 -0.23
CA VAL A 435 0.69 -7.71 -0.54
C VAL A 435 0.31 -9.13 -0.91
N ASP A 436 -0.88 -9.53 -0.50
CA ASP A 436 -1.49 -10.79 -0.94
C ASP A 436 -2.27 -10.55 -2.24
N MET A 437 -1.66 -10.94 -3.36
CA MET A 437 -2.26 -10.83 -4.69
C MET A 437 -3.41 -11.82 -4.90
N THR A 438 -3.55 -12.86 -4.07
CA THR A 438 -4.63 -13.83 -4.21
C THR A 438 -6.00 -13.23 -3.92
N ALA A 439 -6.04 -12.15 -3.13
CA ALA A 439 -7.27 -11.39 -2.86
C ALA A 439 -7.81 -10.67 -4.11
N GLY A 440 -6.91 -10.22 -5.00
CA GLY A 440 -7.27 -9.57 -6.28
C GLY A 440 -7.80 -10.52 -7.36
N MET A 441 -7.63 -11.84 -7.16
CA MET A 441 -8.20 -12.86 -8.03
C MET A 441 -9.68 -13.07 -7.67
N SER A 442 -10.52 -12.06 -7.89
CA SER A 442 -11.93 -12.24 -7.63
C SER A 442 -12.54 -13.21 -8.64
N ASN A 443 -13.20 -14.25 -8.15
CA ASN A 443 -14.24 -14.93 -8.91
C ASN A 443 -15.42 -13.95 -8.98
N SER A 444 -15.28 -12.87 -9.73
CA SER A 444 -16.36 -11.93 -9.96
C SER A 444 -17.43 -12.63 -10.78
N LEU A 445 -18.38 -13.13 -10.04
CA LEU A 445 -19.46 -14.00 -10.51
C LEU A 445 -20.56 -13.24 -11.24
N LEU A 446 -20.49 -11.91 -11.29
CA LEU A 446 -21.55 -11.06 -11.82
C LEU A 446 -21.57 -10.97 -13.35
N ASN A 447 -20.48 -11.35 -14.06
CA ASN A 447 -20.40 -11.32 -15.51
C ASN A 447 -19.83 -12.61 -16.13
N TYR A 448 -19.86 -13.71 -15.41
CA TYR A 448 -19.32 -14.97 -15.89
C TYR A 448 -20.34 -15.68 -16.80
N VAL A 449 -20.08 -15.70 -18.09
CA VAL A 449 -20.66 -16.68 -18.99
C VAL A 449 -19.84 -17.95 -18.85
N PRO A 450 -20.38 -19.03 -18.29
CA PRO A 450 -19.61 -20.25 -18.11
C PRO A 450 -19.21 -20.80 -19.46
N LEU A 451 -17.97 -21.23 -19.57
CA LEU A 451 -17.50 -21.98 -20.72
C LEU A 451 -18.17 -23.36 -20.67
N THR A 452 -19.29 -23.49 -21.37
CA THR A 452 -20.06 -24.76 -21.43
C THR A 452 -19.52 -25.71 -22.47
N SER A 453 -18.73 -25.20 -23.42
CA SER A 453 -18.04 -25.94 -24.46
C SER A 453 -16.89 -25.10 -25.03
N TYR A 454 -16.00 -25.71 -25.81
CA TYR A 454 -14.91 -24.97 -26.46
C TYR A 454 -15.40 -23.94 -27.48
N SER A 455 -16.57 -24.11 -28.07
CA SER A 455 -17.19 -23.08 -28.92
C SER A 455 -17.50 -21.80 -28.17
N GLY A 456 -17.65 -21.84 -26.84
CA GLY A 456 -17.80 -20.67 -25.99
C GLY A 456 -16.54 -19.79 -25.88
N LEU A 457 -15.38 -20.23 -26.39
CA LEU A 457 -14.17 -19.40 -26.51
C LEU A 457 -14.28 -18.35 -27.63
N SER A 458 -15.33 -18.44 -28.50
CA SER A 458 -15.57 -17.41 -29.49
C SER A 458 -16.00 -16.09 -28.87
N THR A 459 -15.37 -15.01 -29.31
CA THR A 459 -15.73 -13.63 -28.91
C THR A 459 -16.77 -13.00 -29.82
N THR A 460 -17.16 -13.70 -30.89
CA THR A 460 -18.13 -13.26 -31.90
C THR A 460 -19.14 -14.36 -32.23
N THR A 461 -20.22 -13.99 -32.93
CA THR A 461 -21.22 -14.95 -33.36
C THR A 461 -20.60 -16.02 -34.27
N ILE A 462 -20.82 -17.28 -33.92
CA ILE A 462 -20.38 -18.44 -34.73
C ILE A 462 -21.30 -18.56 -35.93
N GLN A 463 -20.72 -18.77 -37.09
CA GLN A 463 -21.41 -19.03 -38.35
C GLN A 463 -21.38 -20.54 -38.64
N PRO A 464 -22.50 -21.29 -38.48
CA PRO A 464 -22.56 -22.70 -38.83
C PRO A 464 -22.83 -22.87 -40.32
N VAL A 465 -22.15 -23.85 -40.91
CA VAL A 465 -22.37 -24.31 -42.29
C VAL A 465 -22.58 -25.83 -42.26
N ASP A 466 -23.73 -26.26 -42.71
CA ASP A 466 -24.04 -27.68 -42.81
C ASP A 466 -23.22 -28.34 -43.96
N ILE A 467 -22.66 -29.49 -43.70
CA ILE A 467 -21.89 -30.29 -44.63
C ILE A 467 -22.59 -31.64 -44.81
N SER A 468 -22.78 -32.07 -46.05
CA SER A 468 -23.39 -33.38 -46.37
C SER A 468 -22.64 -34.03 -47.51
N ILE A 469 -22.08 -35.24 -47.27
CA ILE A 469 -21.34 -36.02 -48.26
C ILE A 469 -21.74 -37.49 -48.13
N GLY A 470 -22.66 -37.97 -49.00
CA GLY A 470 -23.21 -39.31 -48.88
C GLY A 470 -23.97 -39.50 -47.58
N ASN A 471 -23.64 -40.57 -46.83
CA ASN A 471 -24.22 -40.86 -45.54
C ASN A 471 -23.55 -40.12 -44.37
N PHE A 472 -22.58 -39.27 -44.67
CA PHE A 472 -21.94 -38.44 -43.69
C PHE A 472 -22.59 -37.04 -43.66
N SER A 473 -22.93 -36.61 -42.49
CA SER A 473 -23.40 -35.24 -42.23
C SER A 473 -22.50 -34.56 -41.22
N GLY A 474 -22.38 -33.26 -41.31
CA GLY A 474 -21.54 -32.52 -40.39
C GLY A 474 -21.91 -31.04 -40.35
N VAL A 475 -21.24 -30.33 -39.44
CA VAL A 475 -21.32 -28.87 -39.31
C VAL A 475 -19.91 -28.34 -39.23
N ALA A 476 -19.55 -27.45 -40.15
CA ALA A 476 -18.40 -26.57 -39.95
C ALA A 476 -18.89 -25.26 -39.34
N TYR A 477 -18.13 -24.73 -38.43
CA TYR A 477 -18.46 -23.47 -37.78
C TYR A 477 -17.21 -22.61 -37.60
N SER A 478 -17.36 -21.32 -37.81
CA SER A 478 -16.26 -20.39 -37.72
C SER A 478 -16.69 -19.07 -37.11
N SER A 479 -15.74 -18.37 -36.56
CA SER A 479 -15.83 -17.00 -36.14
C SER A 479 -14.46 -16.31 -36.31
N HIS A 480 -14.32 -15.08 -35.91
CA HIS A 480 -13.07 -14.35 -36.01
C HIS A 480 -11.88 -15.08 -35.36
N ASN A 481 -12.10 -15.74 -34.23
CA ASN A 481 -11.06 -16.36 -33.40
C ASN A 481 -11.22 -17.87 -33.23
N LEU A 482 -12.18 -18.49 -33.93
CA LEU A 482 -12.50 -19.89 -33.71
C LEU A 482 -12.85 -20.57 -35.04
N LEU A 483 -12.31 -21.76 -35.22
CA LEU A 483 -12.65 -22.66 -36.33
C LEU A 483 -12.90 -24.06 -35.77
N GLY A 484 -13.98 -24.72 -36.22
CA GLY A 484 -14.27 -26.09 -35.81
C GLY A 484 -15.12 -26.81 -36.83
N THR A 485 -15.05 -28.12 -36.79
CA THR A 485 -15.89 -28.98 -37.63
C THR A 485 -16.29 -30.23 -36.87
N ARG A 486 -17.52 -30.65 -37.05
CA ARG A 486 -18.05 -31.93 -36.60
C ARG A 486 -18.54 -32.69 -37.79
N VAL A 487 -18.09 -33.91 -37.95
CA VAL A 487 -18.53 -34.82 -39.01
C VAL A 487 -18.93 -36.15 -38.39
N GLY A 488 -20.05 -36.70 -38.81
CA GLY A 488 -20.54 -37.95 -38.30
C GLY A 488 -21.37 -38.73 -39.32
N HIS A 489 -21.77 -39.90 -38.90
CA HIS A 489 -22.50 -40.84 -39.74
C HIS A 489 -23.76 -41.32 -39.00
N GLN A 490 -24.89 -41.36 -39.73
CA GLN A 490 -26.16 -41.87 -39.25
C GLN A 490 -26.29 -43.35 -39.60
N LEU A 491 -26.48 -44.22 -38.60
CA LEU A 491 -26.70 -45.65 -38.73
C LEU A 491 -28.10 -46.00 -38.17
N GLY A 492 -29.11 -45.94 -38.98
CA GLY A 492 -30.50 -46.07 -38.50
C GLY A 492 -30.81 -44.98 -37.47
N ASP A 493 -31.20 -45.39 -36.28
CA ASP A 493 -31.54 -44.48 -35.16
C ASP A 493 -30.31 -44.01 -34.37
N PHE A 494 -29.11 -44.51 -34.67
CA PHE A 494 -27.87 -44.16 -33.99
C PHE A 494 -27.02 -43.24 -34.86
N TYR A 495 -26.54 -42.17 -34.24
CA TYR A 495 -25.54 -41.26 -34.84
C TYR A 495 -24.26 -41.27 -34.01
N TRP A 496 -23.13 -41.32 -34.69
CA TRP A 496 -21.82 -41.05 -34.11
C TRP A 496 -21.12 -39.98 -34.93
N GLY A 497 -20.33 -39.14 -34.26
CA GLY A 497 -19.56 -38.10 -34.92
C GLY A 497 -18.29 -37.75 -34.15
N VAL A 498 -17.33 -37.18 -34.85
CA VAL A 498 -16.12 -36.62 -34.30
C VAL A 498 -16.12 -35.11 -34.50
N GLU A 499 -15.61 -34.40 -33.54
CA GLU A 499 -15.45 -32.95 -33.60
C GLU A 499 -13.98 -32.59 -33.38
N VAL A 500 -13.50 -31.63 -34.15
CA VAL A 500 -12.18 -31.01 -33.98
C VAL A 500 -12.33 -29.50 -34.13
N GLY A 501 -11.49 -28.75 -33.41
CA GLY A 501 -11.50 -27.31 -33.55
C GLY A 501 -10.30 -26.64 -32.91
N GLU A 502 -10.21 -25.36 -33.18
CA GLU A 502 -9.15 -24.49 -32.69
C GLU A 502 -9.73 -23.11 -32.36
N ALA A 503 -9.30 -22.55 -31.26
CA ALA A 503 -9.63 -21.16 -30.86
C ALA A 503 -8.38 -20.42 -30.43
N ASN A 504 -8.29 -19.15 -30.82
CA ASN A 504 -7.27 -18.21 -30.38
C ASN A 504 -7.89 -17.17 -29.45
N GLU A 505 -7.26 -16.95 -28.32
CA GLU A 505 -7.69 -15.97 -27.35
C GLU A 505 -6.58 -14.93 -27.15
N ARG A 506 -6.95 -13.65 -27.02
CA ARG A 506 -6.02 -12.56 -26.72
C ARG A 506 -6.06 -12.25 -25.22
N SER A 507 -4.89 -12.19 -24.60
CA SER A 507 -4.71 -11.91 -23.16
C SER A 507 -5.66 -12.75 -22.29
N SER A 508 -5.84 -14.01 -22.67
CA SER A 508 -6.80 -14.93 -22.07
C SER A 508 -6.37 -16.37 -22.24
N ILE A 509 -6.75 -17.21 -21.30
CA ILE A 509 -6.56 -18.66 -21.33
C ILE A 509 -7.85 -19.37 -20.91
N LEU A 510 -8.43 -20.17 -21.80
CA LEU A 510 -9.68 -20.91 -21.52
C LEU A 510 -10.79 -20.02 -20.94
N GLY A 511 -10.96 -18.83 -21.52
CA GLY A 511 -11.91 -17.83 -21.08
C GLY A 511 -11.50 -17.06 -19.81
N THR A 512 -10.37 -17.41 -19.18
CA THR A 512 -9.82 -16.66 -18.05
C THR A 512 -9.01 -15.49 -18.59
N LYS A 513 -9.44 -14.27 -18.26
CA LYS A 513 -8.70 -13.04 -18.54
C LYS A 513 -7.84 -12.65 -17.36
N GLY A 514 -6.56 -12.39 -17.61
CA GLY A 514 -5.63 -11.84 -16.64
C GLY A 514 -5.08 -10.51 -17.13
N PHE A 515 -4.81 -9.58 -16.20
CA PHE A 515 -4.28 -8.27 -16.53
C PHE A 515 -3.36 -7.74 -15.42
N GLY A 516 -2.45 -6.84 -15.79
CA GLY A 516 -1.44 -6.30 -14.87
C GLY A 516 -0.51 -7.39 -14.33
N ALA A 517 -0.27 -7.39 -13.02
CA ALA A 517 0.61 -8.37 -12.38
C ALA A 517 0.11 -9.83 -12.46
N LEU A 518 -1.13 -10.04 -12.84
CA LEU A 518 -1.76 -11.36 -13.04
C LEU A 518 -2.10 -11.58 -14.53
N GLY A 519 -1.48 -10.82 -15.41
CA GLY A 519 -1.67 -10.92 -16.85
C GLY A 519 -1.33 -12.30 -17.39
N VAL A 520 -2.12 -12.75 -18.34
CA VAL A 520 -1.83 -13.89 -19.19
C VAL A 520 -1.67 -13.40 -20.63
N GLY A 521 -0.76 -13.98 -21.37
CA GLY A 521 -0.59 -13.67 -22.78
C GLY A 521 -1.67 -14.33 -23.65
N ASP A 522 -1.45 -14.30 -24.95
CA ASP A 522 -2.35 -14.94 -25.90
C ASP A 522 -2.28 -16.46 -25.79
N SER A 523 -3.39 -17.13 -26.05
CA SER A 523 -3.46 -18.57 -26.02
C SER A 523 -4.14 -19.16 -27.27
N ASN A 524 -3.76 -20.43 -27.57
CA ASN A 524 -4.35 -21.25 -28.58
C ASN A 524 -4.85 -22.54 -27.95
N THR A 525 -6.14 -22.84 -28.12
CA THR A 525 -6.78 -24.05 -27.64
C THR A 525 -7.21 -24.90 -28.82
N ARG A 526 -6.71 -26.14 -28.90
CA ARG A 526 -7.19 -27.15 -29.84
C ARG A 526 -7.97 -28.20 -29.10
N TRP A 527 -9.07 -28.67 -29.68
CA TRP A 527 -9.88 -29.72 -29.09
C TRP A 527 -10.29 -30.76 -30.08
N TYR A 528 -10.61 -31.92 -29.54
CA TYR A 528 -11.23 -33.04 -30.26
C TYR A 528 -12.26 -33.68 -29.33
N GLY A 529 -13.28 -34.29 -29.95
CA GLY A 529 -14.36 -34.95 -29.21
C GLY A 529 -15.14 -35.95 -30.00
N VAL A 530 -15.96 -36.71 -29.29
CA VAL A 530 -16.87 -37.70 -29.84
C VAL A 530 -18.29 -37.30 -29.43
N HIS A 531 -19.19 -37.40 -30.41
CA HIS A 531 -20.61 -37.17 -30.26
C HIS A 531 -21.36 -38.45 -30.58
N LEU A 532 -22.27 -38.84 -29.68
CA LEU A 532 -23.14 -40.00 -29.86
C LEU A 532 -24.57 -39.54 -29.66
N SER A 533 -25.49 -40.01 -30.49
CA SER A 533 -26.92 -39.84 -30.22
C SER A 533 -27.73 -41.03 -30.73
N GLN A 534 -28.83 -41.32 -30.00
CA GLN A 534 -29.73 -42.42 -30.24
C GLN A 534 -31.16 -41.94 -30.21
N ASN A 535 -31.89 -42.16 -31.27
CA ASN A 535 -33.35 -42.03 -31.22
C ASN A 535 -33.94 -43.23 -30.48
N ILE A 536 -34.52 -42.98 -29.32
CA ILE A 536 -35.19 -43.99 -28.50
C ILE A 536 -36.63 -44.23 -29.00
N SER A 537 -37.20 -43.19 -29.60
CA SER A 537 -38.49 -43.20 -30.28
C SER A 537 -38.51 -42.12 -31.37
N GLU A 538 -39.54 -42.04 -32.18
CA GLU A 538 -39.72 -41.03 -33.24
C GLU A 538 -39.54 -39.56 -32.74
N ASN A 539 -39.77 -39.33 -31.46
CA ASN A 539 -39.78 -37.99 -30.91
C ASN A 539 -38.82 -37.83 -29.72
N VAL A 540 -38.06 -38.85 -29.33
CA VAL A 540 -37.13 -38.81 -28.20
C VAL A 540 -35.72 -39.20 -28.63
N ASN A 541 -34.81 -38.27 -28.47
CA ASN A 541 -33.37 -38.46 -28.78
C ASN A 541 -32.55 -38.34 -27.48
N LEU A 542 -31.73 -39.35 -27.23
CA LEU A 542 -30.69 -39.31 -26.19
C LEU A 542 -29.34 -38.98 -26.85
N TYR A 543 -28.58 -38.06 -26.26
CA TYR A 543 -27.27 -37.71 -26.80
C TYR A 543 -26.22 -37.58 -25.70
N SER A 544 -24.98 -37.82 -26.10
CA SER A 544 -23.82 -37.55 -25.28
C SER A 544 -22.66 -37.03 -26.09
N ASN A 545 -21.83 -36.20 -25.48
CA ASN A 545 -20.55 -35.84 -26.06
C ASN A 545 -19.46 -35.89 -25.01
N TRP A 546 -18.25 -36.18 -25.45
CA TRP A 546 -17.03 -36.10 -24.66
C TRP A 546 -15.98 -35.38 -25.45
N MET A 547 -15.30 -34.39 -24.84
CA MET A 547 -14.34 -33.56 -25.54
C MET A 547 -13.10 -33.37 -24.68
N ARG A 548 -11.94 -33.30 -25.32
CA ARG A 548 -10.65 -32.99 -24.73
C ARG A 548 -10.01 -31.82 -25.44
N GLY A 549 -9.49 -30.86 -24.67
CA GLY A 549 -8.79 -29.68 -25.16
C GLY A 549 -7.33 -29.68 -24.75
N VAL A 550 -6.51 -29.08 -25.59
CA VAL A 550 -5.09 -28.83 -25.35
C VAL A 550 -4.83 -27.35 -25.60
N THR A 551 -4.44 -26.63 -24.57
CA THR A 551 -4.19 -25.18 -24.62
C THR A 551 -2.71 -24.91 -24.47
N ARG A 552 -2.16 -24.05 -25.32
CA ARG A 552 -0.84 -23.43 -25.19
C ARG A 552 -1.05 -21.95 -24.99
N ALA A 553 -0.45 -21.39 -23.96
CA ALA A 553 -0.54 -19.98 -23.65
C ALA A 553 0.85 -19.37 -23.46
N ASN A 554 0.99 -18.12 -23.83
CA ASN A 554 2.18 -17.32 -23.56
C ASN A 554 2.03 -16.64 -22.20
N ALA A 555 3.16 -16.39 -21.53
CA ALA A 555 3.19 -15.53 -20.38
C ALA A 555 3.16 -14.05 -20.82
N ASP A 556 2.54 -13.19 -20.03
CA ASP A 556 2.67 -11.74 -20.18
C ASP A 556 4.00 -11.28 -19.56
N PRO A 557 4.89 -10.61 -20.30
CA PRO A 557 6.19 -10.17 -19.76
C PRO A 557 6.12 -9.25 -18.53
N SER A 558 4.97 -8.61 -18.31
CA SER A 558 4.73 -7.72 -17.16
C SER A 558 4.14 -8.44 -15.95
N SER A 559 3.77 -9.73 -16.09
CA SER A 559 3.09 -10.52 -15.09
C SER A 559 4.05 -11.22 -14.11
N LEU A 560 3.54 -11.56 -12.92
CA LEU A 560 4.17 -12.54 -12.03
C LEU A 560 4.09 -13.97 -12.59
N ILE A 561 3.14 -14.25 -13.48
CA ILE A 561 3.02 -15.54 -14.17
C ILE A 561 4.03 -15.53 -15.33
N THR A 562 5.18 -16.16 -15.13
CA THR A 562 6.31 -16.12 -16.09
C THR A 562 6.32 -17.26 -17.09
N GLU A 563 5.57 -18.34 -16.81
CA GLU A 563 5.44 -19.49 -17.70
C GLU A 563 4.09 -20.14 -17.48
N ILE A 564 3.48 -20.64 -18.55
CA ILE A 564 2.30 -21.50 -18.50
C ILE A 564 2.62 -22.74 -19.32
N SER A 565 2.59 -23.91 -18.69
CA SER A 565 2.78 -25.18 -19.38
C SER A 565 1.63 -25.44 -20.34
N GLN A 566 1.78 -26.45 -21.19
CA GLN A 566 0.65 -26.98 -21.94
C GLN A 566 -0.45 -27.44 -20.97
N VAL A 567 -1.66 -26.89 -21.10
CA VAL A 567 -2.81 -27.19 -20.27
C VAL A 567 -3.74 -28.16 -21.00
N GLN A 568 -4.11 -29.23 -20.33
CA GLN A 568 -5.10 -30.17 -20.86
C GLN A 568 -6.42 -30.02 -20.11
N THR A 569 -7.52 -30.08 -20.85
CA THR A 569 -8.87 -29.96 -20.31
C THR A 569 -9.78 -31.05 -20.85
N GLN A 570 -10.84 -31.34 -20.10
CA GLN A 570 -11.91 -32.24 -20.56
C GLN A 570 -13.27 -31.70 -20.15
N THR A 571 -14.28 -32.04 -20.95
CA THR A 571 -15.72 -31.78 -20.71
C THR A 571 -16.56 -32.91 -21.28
N TRP A 572 -17.74 -33.11 -20.71
CA TRP A 572 -18.72 -34.02 -21.24
C TRP A 572 -20.13 -33.49 -21.01
N THR A 573 -21.05 -33.92 -21.88
CA THR A 573 -22.48 -33.62 -21.80
C THR A 573 -23.30 -34.88 -22.03
N ILE A 574 -24.37 -35.06 -21.29
CA ILE A 574 -25.41 -36.05 -21.54
C ILE A 574 -26.74 -35.30 -21.53
N GLY A 575 -27.59 -35.61 -22.48
CA GLY A 575 -28.90 -34.95 -22.56
C GLY A 575 -29.95 -35.77 -23.32
N VAL A 576 -31.17 -35.38 -23.11
CA VAL A 576 -32.34 -35.93 -23.79
C VAL A 576 -33.16 -34.79 -24.42
N THR A 577 -33.64 -35.00 -25.62
CA THR A 577 -34.55 -34.07 -26.31
C THR A 577 -35.84 -34.77 -26.67
N LYS A 578 -36.95 -34.18 -26.27
CA LYS A 578 -38.29 -34.55 -26.69
C LYS A 578 -38.75 -33.55 -27.76
N ASN A 579 -38.89 -33.98 -29.00
CA ASN A 579 -39.50 -33.22 -30.09
C ASN A 579 -41.02 -33.38 -30.06
N LYS A 580 -41.71 -32.46 -30.68
CA LYS A 580 -43.17 -32.46 -30.73
C LYS A 580 -43.82 -32.61 -29.34
N LEU A 581 -43.40 -31.74 -28.39
CA LEU A 581 -43.88 -31.77 -27.02
C LEU A 581 -45.34 -31.34 -26.96
N ILE A 582 -45.66 -30.21 -27.59
CA ILE A 582 -47.01 -29.63 -27.67
C ILE A 582 -47.54 -29.81 -29.10
N ASP A 583 -46.74 -29.48 -30.12
CA ASP A 583 -47.05 -29.63 -31.56
C ASP A 583 -45.83 -29.99 -32.35
N SER A 584 -45.92 -30.09 -33.68
CA SER A 584 -44.84 -30.48 -34.58
C SER A 584 -43.70 -29.43 -34.65
N GLN A 585 -43.85 -28.27 -34.03
CA GLN A 585 -42.97 -27.12 -34.18
C GLN A 585 -42.05 -26.90 -32.96
N ASP A 586 -42.21 -27.69 -31.90
CA ASP A 586 -41.48 -27.47 -30.66
C ASP A 586 -40.61 -28.65 -30.17
N SER A 587 -39.72 -28.37 -29.24
CA SER A 587 -38.95 -29.37 -28.54
C SER A 587 -38.58 -28.91 -27.13
N LEU A 588 -38.43 -29.86 -26.24
CA LEU A 588 -37.93 -29.68 -24.89
C LEU A 588 -36.66 -30.53 -24.75
N SER A 589 -35.56 -29.92 -24.32
CA SER A 589 -34.31 -30.60 -24.06
C SER A 589 -33.93 -30.44 -22.59
N PHE A 590 -33.42 -31.50 -22.02
CA PHE A 590 -32.77 -31.53 -20.71
C PHE A 590 -31.34 -32.06 -20.89
N GLN A 591 -30.35 -31.35 -20.32
CA GLN A 591 -28.97 -31.82 -20.36
C GLN A 591 -28.21 -31.53 -19.07
N VAL A 592 -27.25 -32.39 -18.77
CA VAL A 592 -26.22 -32.20 -17.74
C VAL A 592 -24.86 -32.16 -18.40
N THR A 593 -24.12 -31.13 -18.12
CA THR A 593 -22.75 -30.92 -18.64
C THR A 593 -21.78 -30.80 -17.48
N GLN A 594 -20.71 -31.60 -17.48
CA GLN A 594 -19.51 -31.26 -16.73
C GLN A 594 -18.78 -30.17 -17.49
N LEU A 595 -18.66 -28.99 -16.87
CA LEU A 595 -17.94 -27.86 -17.49
C LEU A 595 -16.48 -28.22 -17.74
N PRO A 596 -15.79 -27.59 -18.71
CA PRO A 596 -14.38 -27.81 -18.97
C PRO A 596 -13.57 -27.66 -17.67
N ARG A 597 -12.79 -28.69 -17.34
CA ARG A 597 -11.88 -28.69 -16.19
C ARG A 597 -10.46 -28.97 -16.64
N ILE A 598 -9.49 -28.39 -15.97
CA ILE A 598 -8.06 -28.68 -16.19
C ILE A 598 -7.74 -30.04 -15.57
N THR A 599 -7.18 -30.93 -16.37
CA THR A 599 -6.74 -32.27 -16.00
C THR A 599 -5.21 -32.38 -15.91
N GLN A 600 -4.49 -31.47 -16.54
CA GLN A 600 -3.03 -31.38 -16.52
C GLN A 600 -2.59 -29.95 -16.84
N GLY A 601 -1.58 -29.47 -16.14
CA GLY A 601 -0.95 -28.17 -16.40
C GLY A 601 -0.45 -27.50 -15.12
N TYR A 602 0.51 -26.60 -15.28
CA TYR A 602 1.03 -25.74 -14.22
C TYR A 602 1.31 -24.35 -14.77
N ALA A 603 1.40 -23.37 -13.85
CA ALA A 603 1.94 -22.05 -14.11
C ALA A 603 3.18 -21.84 -13.24
N THR A 604 4.23 -21.24 -13.77
CA THR A 604 5.37 -20.77 -12.98
C THR A 604 5.11 -19.33 -12.59
N VAL A 605 5.19 -19.06 -11.29
CA VAL A 605 5.00 -17.72 -10.72
C VAL A 605 6.34 -17.27 -10.18
N THR A 606 6.82 -16.11 -10.62
CA THR A 606 8.11 -15.55 -10.22
C THR A 606 7.93 -14.10 -9.80
N GLY A 607 8.44 -13.74 -8.64
CA GLY A 607 8.34 -12.38 -8.14
C GLY A 607 9.30 -12.08 -7.00
N VAL A 608 9.37 -10.81 -6.63
CA VAL A 608 10.09 -10.36 -5.43
C VAL A 608 9.20 -10.65 -4.22
N THR A 609 9.73 -11.40 -3.24
CA THR A 609 9.02 -11.79 -2.01
C THR A 609 9.56 -11.09 -0.76
N GLY A 610 10.61 -10.29 -0.90
CA GLY A 610 11.22 -9.53 0.18
C GLY A 610 12.50 -8.85 -0.25
N TYR A 611 13.13 -8.16 0.69
CA TYR A 611 14.42 -7.52 0.52
C TYR A 611 15.34 -7.84 1.69
N GLN A 612 16.62 -8.00 1.41
CA GLN A 612 17.70 -8.01 2.40
C GLN A 612 18.41 -6.67 2.34
N TYR A 613 18.62 -6.08 3.50
CA TYR A 613 19.30 -4.79 3.63
C TYR A 613 20.69 -5.01 4.20
N SER A 614 21.68 -4.38 3.57
CA SER A 614 23.08 -4.43 3.99
C SER A 614 23.74 -3.06 3.81
N ASN A 615 24.88 -2.85 4.48
CA ASN A 615 25.70 -1.65 4.32
C ASN A 615 24.90 -0.34 4.46
N VAL A 616 24.36 -0.11 5.66
CA VAL A 616 23.70 1.17 5.96
C VAL A 616 24.72 2.29 5.84
N THR A 617 24.53 3.19 4.88
CA THR A 617 25.35 4.36 4.60
C THR A 617 24.55 5.64 4.84
N GLU A 618 25.19 6.78 4.68
CA GLU A 618 24.56 8.10 4.73
C GLU A 618 23.45 8.28 3.67
N GLU A 619 23.52 7.50 2.60
CA GLU A 619 22.53 7.50 1.50
C GLU A 619 21.42 6.42 1.67
N GLY A 620 21.41 5.70 2.77
CA GLY A 620 20.51 4.58 3.06
C GLY A 620 21.21 3.22 2.98
N ALA A 621 20.47 2.15 3.25
CA ALA A 621 20.97 0.78 3.14
C ALA A 621 20.89 0.28 1.69
N SER A 622 21.85 -0.56 1.30
CA SER A 622 21.72 -1.33 0.05
C SER A 622 20.63 -2.39 0.19
N ALA A 623 19.73 -2.47 -0.78
CA ALA A 623 18.64 -3.43 -0.81
C ALA A 623 18.88 -4.49 -1.91
N THR A 624 18.86 -5.76 -1.55
CA THR A 624 18.91 -6.89 -2.49
C THR A 624 17.56 -7.60 -2.48
N ALA A 625 16.95 -7.74 -3.65
CA ALA A 625 15.65 -8.40 -3.80
C ALA A 625 15.77 -9.91 -3.62
N ASN A 626 14.93 -10.49 -2.79
CA ASN A 626 14.72 -11.94 -2.71
C ASN A 626 13.73 -12.33 -3.80
N VAL A 627 14.21 -12.98 -4.87
CA VAL A 627 13.38 -13.47 -5.96
C VAL A 627 13.01 -14.91 -5.71
N THR A 628 11.73 -15.21 -5.70
CA THR A 628 11.19 -16.57 -5.56
C THR A 628 10.49 -16.97 -6.85
N SER A 629 10.74 -18.20 -7.28
CA SER A 629 10.05 -18.82 -8.42
C SER A 629 9.47 -20.15 -7.98
N GLU A 630 8.19 -20.37 -8.23
CA GLU A 630 7.48 -21.59 -7.84
C GLU A 630 6.51 -22.06 -8.91
N LYS A 631 6.27 -23.37 -8.96
CA LYS A 631 5.27 -23.98 -9.85
C LYS A 631 3.95 -24.14 -9.12
N VAL A 632 2.92 -23.53 -9.67
CA VAL A 632 1.55 -23.60 -9.19
C VAL A 632 0.79 -24.61 -10.04
N ASN A 633 0.25 -25.66 -9.42
CA ASN A 633 -0.55 -26.66 -10.12
C ASN A 633 -1.89 -26.04 -10.55
N LEU A 634 -2.21 -26.10 -11.83
CA LEU A 634 -3.49 -25.63 -12.37
C LEU A 634 -4.58 -26.70 -12.35
N VAL A 635 -4.22 -27.98 -12.12
CA VAL A 635 -5.18 -29.07 -12.01
C VAL A 635 -6.13 -28.80 -10.87
N ASN A 636 -7.41 -28.91 -11.18
CA ASN A 636 -8.46 -28.62 -10.23
C ASN A 636 -9.30 -29.90 -9.99
N ASP A 637 -9.35 -30.38 -8.77
CA ASP A 637 -10.22 -31.48 -8.34
C ASP A 637 -11.69 -31.05 -8.26
N TYR A 638 -11.93 -29.78 -8.44
CA TYR A 638 -13.22 -29.16 -8.46
C TYR A 638 -13.98 -29.51 -9.73
N ARG A 639 -15.14 -30.12 -9.60
CA ARG A 639 -16.01 -30.44 -10.72
C ARG A 639 -17.20 -29.50 -10.71
N GLN A 640 -17.38 -28.75 -11.76
CA GLN A 640 -18.57 -27.91 -11.97
C GLN A 640 -19.51 -28.58 -12.95
N TYR A 641 -20.77 -28.55 -12.62
CA TYR A 641 -21.83 -29.11 -13.44
C TYR A 641 -22.84 -28.02 -13.80
N ALA A 642 -23.35 -28.10 -15.02
CA ALA A 642 -24.45 -27.27 -15.49
C ALA A 642 -25.63 -28.15 -15.90
N GLY A 643 -26.75 -27.97 -15.26
CA GLY A 643 -28.04 -28.51 -15.71
C GLY A 643 -28.74 -27.47 -16.59
N THR A 644 -29.13 -27.83 -17.79
CA THR A 644 -29.83 -26.93 -18.70
C THR A 644 -31.17 -27.53 -19.12
N VAL A 645 -32.25 -26.76 -18.99
CA VAL A 645 -33.52 -27.05 -19.59
C VAL A 645 -33.76 -26.03 -20.71
N SER A 646 -34.00 -26.52 -21.92
CA SER A 646 -34.20 -25.68 -23.10
C SER A 646 -35.53 -26.01 -23.79
N TYR A 647 -36.40 -25.03 -23.89
CA TYR A 647 -37.59 -25.11 -24.76
C TYR A 647 -37.33 -24.32 -26.03
N ALA A 648 -37.54 -24.94 -27.19
CA ALA A 648 -37.40 -24.30 -28.49
C ALA A 648 -38.68 -24.49 -29.32
N ARG A 649 -39.12 -23.41 -29.97
CA ARG A 649 -40.31 -23.44 -30.85
C ARG A 649 -40.05 -22.67 -32.13
N LYS A 650 -40.35 -23.27 -33.25
CA LYS A 650 -40.38 -22.63 -34.55
C LYS A 650 -41.67 -21.81 -34.66
N LEU A 651 -41.52 -20.49 -34.83
CA LEU A 651 -42.66 -19.55 -34.91
C LEU A 651 -43.15 -19.41 -36.37
N ASP A 652 -42.21 -19.43 -37.30
CA ASP A 652 -42.41 -19.41 -38.74
C ASP A 652 -41.25 -20.11 -39.47
N SER A 653 -41.20 -20.07 -40.80
CA SER A 653 -40.16 -20.75 -41.62
C SER A 653 -38.73 -20.21 -41.32
N LYS A 654 -38.63 -18.98 -40.80
CA LYS A 654 -37.36 -18.30 -40.56
C LYS A 654 -37.09 -17.96 -39.08
N THR A 655 -38.11 -18.01 -38.23
CA THR A 655 -38.00 -17.54 -36.84
C THR A 655 -38.16 -18.69 -35.84
N ARG A 656 -37.22 -18.79 -34.90
CA ARG A 656 -37.24 -19.75 -33.78
C ARG A 656 -37.14 -19.01 -32.47
N LEU A 657 -38.00 -19.30 -31.51
CA LEU A 657 -37.91 -18.90 -30.12
C LEU A 657 -37.16 -19.98 -29.35
N LYS A 658 -36.21 -19.59 -28.46
CA LYS A 658 -35.57 -20.51 -27.52
C LYS A 658 -35.59 -19.90 -26.13
N ILE A 659 -35.99 -20.68 -25.13
CA ILE A 659 -35.99 -20.34 -23.71
C ILE A 659 -35.06 -21.34 -23.03
N ASN A 660 -34.07 -20.86 -22.32
CA ASN A 660 -33.12 -21.69 -21.61
C ASN A 660 -33.12 -21.36 -20.12
N TYR A 661 -33.26 -22.36 -19.30
CA TYR A 661 -33.00 -22.28 -17.87
C TYR A 661 -31.72 -23.04 -17.57
N LEU A 662 -30.77 -22.39 -16.94
CA LEU A 662 -29.47 -22.94 -16.57
C LEU A 662 -29.32 -22.92 -15.05
N MET A 663 -28.96 -24.05 -14.50
CA MET A 663 -28.55 -24.20 -13.10
C MET A 663 -27.11 -24.68 -13.07
N GLN A 664 -26.28 -24.04 -12.31
CA GLN A 664 -24.88 -24.43 -12.08
C GLN A 664 -24.66 -24.83 -10.63
N ALA A 665 -23.95 -25.92 -10.42
CA ALA A 665 -23.55 -26.41 -9.12
C ALA A 665 -22.11 -26.95 -9.20
N ASP A 666 -21.46 -27.02 -8.05
CA ASP A 666 -20.15 -27.63 -7.92
C ASP A 666 -20.14 -28.69 -6.79
N ASN A 667 -19.09 -29.49 -6.73
CA ASN A 667 -18.93 -30.52 -5.68
C ASN A 667 -18.39 -29.98 -4.36
N ALA A 668 -18.23 -28.65 -4.20
CA ALA A 668 -17.77 -28.03 -2.97
C ALA A 668 -18.91 -27.48 -2.12
N GLY A 669 -20.15 -27.66 -2.54
CA GLY A 669 -21.34 -27.22 -1.77
C GLY A 669 -21.60 -25.72 -1.82
N THR A 670 -21.11 -25.04 -2.86
CA THR A 670 -21.50 -23.63 -3.07
C THR A 670 -22.97 -23.55 -3.49
N VAL A 671 -23.61 -22.43 -3.17
CA VAL A 671 -25.02 -22.19 -3.53
C VAL A 671 -25.19 -22.30 -5.04
N PRO A 672 -26.13 -23.13 -5.55
CA PRO A 672 -26.40 -23.24 -6.97
C PRO A 672 -26.79 -21.91 -7.58
N ARG A 673 -26.32 -21.64 -8.80
CA ARG A 673 -26.66 -20.44 -9.57
C ARG A 673 -27.66 -20.77 -10.63
N HIS A 674 -28.54 -19.83 -10.85
CA HIS A 674 -29.64 -19.95 -11.78
C HIS A 674 -29.61 -18.78 -12.76
N SER A 675 -29.84 -19.07 -14.04
CA SER A 675 -30.05 -18.06 -15.07
C SER A 675 -31.16 -18.47 -16.02
N LEU A 676 -31.92 -17.48 -16.48
CA LEU A 676 -32.98 -17.65 -17.47
C LEU A 676 -32.63 -16.80 -18.70
N GLY A 677 -32.56 -17.43 -19.87
CA GLY A 677 -32.21 -16.78 -21.13
C GLY A 677 -33.33 -16.92 -22.16
N PHE A 678 -33.57 -15.86 -22.91
CA PHE A 678 -34.50 -15.83 -24.03
C PHE A 678 -33.72 -15.47 -25.30
N GLN A 679 -33.96 -16.25 -26.37
CA GLN A 679 -33.36 -16.01 -27.68
C GLN A 679 -34.45 -16.08 -28.75
N VAL A 680 -34.44 -15.11 -29.64
CA VAL A 680 -35.21 -15.16 -30.89
C VAL A 680 -34.19 -15.20 -32.03
N LEU A 681 -34.14 -16.33 -32.72
CA LEU A 681 -33.25 -16.56 -33.87
C LEU A 681 -34.08 -16.37 -35.13
N ARG A 682 -33.70 -15.46 -36.01
CA ARG A 682 -34.32 -15.25 -37.31
C ARG A 682 -33.27 -15.42 -38.43
N ALA A 683 -33.57 -16.33 -39.35
CA ALA A 683 -32.79 -16.46 -40.59
C ALA A 683 -33.26 -15.39 -41.58
N PHE A 684 -32.33 -14.67 -42.16
CA PHE A 684 -32.57 -13.65 -43.19
C PHE A 684 -32.52 -14.23 -44.58
#